data_fa5e68d065ac54801480c762ce09d769
#
_entry.id   fa5e68d065ac54801480c762ce09d769
#
_cell.length_a   1.000
_cell.length_b   1.000
_cell.length_c   1.000
_cell.angle_alpha   90.00
_cell.angle_beta   90.00
_cell.angle_gamma   90.00
#
_symmetry.space_group_name_H-M   'P 1'
#
loop_
_entity.id
_entity.type
_entity.pdbx_description
1 polymer ?
#
loop_
_entity_poly.entity_id
_entity_poly.type
_entity_poly.pdbx_seq_one_letter_code
_entity_poly.pdbx_strand_id
1 'polypeptide(L)'
;MKDMDSQETREWMDALSAVIEKAGPERAHFLLEELLEEARQNSIDLPFSATTGYVNTIEPNEEARCPGNIEIEERLRAYMRWNAMAMVVKANRHNPADGGDLGGHIGSFASLAHMFGAGFNHFWHAENENHGGDCLYIQGHVSPGVYARAYLEGRLTEEQLLNFRQEVDGKGLSSYPHPKLMPEFWQFPTVSMGLGPLMAIYQARFLKYLHARGIANTENRKVWVFCGDGEMDEVESLGAIGLAARENLDNLIFVVNCNLQRLDGPVRGNGKIVQELEGEFRGSGWNVIKLLWGSEWDSLLARDKDGALRKLMMETLDGDYQAFKANDGAYVRKHFFGRDPRTLEMVAHLTDNDIWNLKRGGHDPQKVYAAYHQAVNTKGQPTVLLIKTVKGFGMGKAGEGKNTVHQTKKLTDDDIKYMRDRFNIPIPDSELANIPYYKPADDTPEMRYLHERRQALGGYLPKRRAKAEESFTVPSLDTFKAVMEPTAEGREISTTQAYVRFLTQLLRDQALGPRVVPILVDEARTFGMEGLFRQIGIYNPAGQQYTPVDKDQVMYYKEDKAGQILQEGINEAGGMSSWIAAATSYSSSNRIMVPFYVYYSMFGFQRIGDLAWAAGDMQARGFLLGGTSGRTTLNGEGLQHEDGHSHIMANTIPNCVSYDPTFAHEVGVILHHGLKRMVEKQDNVFYYITLLNENYAMPGLTPGTEEQIIKGMYLCKPGAVSSGTSGAGEKRVQLLGSGTILRESIAAQTLLATDWGIQADVWSCPSFNELTRDGQDAERHNMLHPLETPRVSFVGQQLAKHSGPVVASTDYMKAYAEQIRPFIPKDRTYKVLGTDGFGRSDFRSKLREHFEVNRHYIVVAALKALSEDGAVPVSQVAEAIKKYGINTEKVNPLYA
;
A
#
# COMPACT_ATOMS: atom_id res chain seq x y z
N MET A 1 -13.96 -26.21 35.92
CA MET A 1 -14.20 -27.60 36.46
C MET A 1 -13.65 -27.66 37.89
N LYS A 2 -14.29 -28.36 38.81
CA LYS A 2 -13.78 -28.61 40.13
C LYS A 2 -12.89 -29.84 40.06
N ASP A 3 -11.66 -29.78 40.58
CA ASP A 3 -10.77 -30.96 40.64
C ASP A 3 -11.45 -32.06 41.46
N MET A 4 -11.62 -33.21 40.85
CA MET A 4 -12.34 -34.37 41.43
C MET A 4 -11.39 -35.34 42.13
N ASP A 5 -10.09 -35.34 41.77
CA ASP A 5 -9.03 -36.10 42.44
C ASP A 5 -7.71 -35.29 42.44
N SER A 6 -7.48 -34.60 43.52
CA SER A 6 -6.31 -33.72 43.68
C SER A 6 -5.00 -34.48 43.88
N GLN A 7 -5.08 -35.78 44.17
CA GLN A 7 -3.90 -36.63 44.27
C GLN A 7 -3.45 -37.07 42.88
N GLU A 8 -4.36 -37.59 42.05
CA GLU A 8 -4.10 -37.97 40.67
C GLU A 8 -3.57 -36.75 39.89
N THR A 9 -4.21 -35.60 40.06
CA THR A 9 -3.71 -34.34 39.41
C THR A 9 -2.27 -34.04 39.79
N ARG A 10 -1.89 -34.19 41.05
CA ARG A 10 -0.47 -33.99 41.46
C ARG A 10 0.48 -35.01 40.84
N GLU A 11 0.10 -36.28 40.78
CA GLU A 11 0.90 -37.35 40.19
C GLU A 11 1.22 -37.06 38.72
N TRP A 12 0.21 -36.63 37.94
CA TRP A 12 0.41 -36.19 36.56
C TRP A 12 1.33 -34.96 36.44
N MET A 13 1.20 -33.96 37.30
CA MET A 13 2.05 -32.78 37.30
C MET A 13 3.49 -33.09 37.70
N ASP A 14 3.70 -33.98 38.70
CA ASP A 14 5.00 -34.43 39.14
C ASP A 14 5.70 -35.26 38.05
N ALA A 15 4.94 -36.10 37.34
CA ALA A 15 5.48 -36.89 36.21
C ALA A 15 5.96 -35.97 35.07
N LEU A 16 5.18 -34.97 34.71
CA LEU A 16 5.57 -34.01 33.68
C LEU A 16 6.80 -33.19 34.12
N SER A 17 6.81 -32.72 35.34
CA SER A 17 7.96 -31.99 35.94
C SER A 17 9.23 -32.82 35.92
N ALA A 18 9.15 -34.12 36.24
CA ALA A 18 10.28 -35.03 36.16
C ALA A 18 10.79 -35.25 34.74
N VAL A 19 9.93 -35.28 33.75
CA VAL A 19 10.32 -35.34 32.34
C VAL A 19 11.04 -34.06 31.92
N ILE A 20 10.51 -32.89 32.27
CA ILE A 20 11.17 -31.62 31.97
C ILE A 20 12.56 -31.55 32.57
N GLU A 21 12.71 -31.94 33.86
CA GLU A 21 13.99 -31.90 34.58
C GLU A 21 15.02 -32.90 34.02
N LYS A 22 14.60 -34.12 33.70
CA LYS A 22 15.53 -35.22 33.33
C LYS A 22 15.78 -35.33 31.84
N ALA A 23 14.78 -35.10 31.01
CA ALA A 23 14.81 -35.32 29.56
C ALA A 23 14.66 -34.02 28.72
N GLY A 24 14.46 -32.90 29.39
CA GLY A 24 14.37 -31.58 28.75
C GLY A 24 13.00 -31.23 28.14
N PRO A 25 12.85 -29.97 27.73
CA PRO A 25 11.56 -29.42 27.24
C PRO A 25 11.08 -30.09 25.94
N GLU A 26 11.98 -30.51 25.05
CA GLU A 26 11.61 -31.18 23.79
C GLU A 26 10.88 -32.51 24.03
N ARG A 27 11.34 -33.32 25.00
CA ARG A 27 10.67 -34.56 25.34
C ARG A 27 9.30 -34.32 26.01
N ALA A 28 9.23 -33.32 26.87
CA ALA A 28 7.96 -32.94 27.47
C ALA A 28 6.96 -32.44 26.40
N HIS A 29 7.41 -31.66 25.44
CA HIS A 29 6.60 -31.20 24.30
C HIS A 29 6.04 -32.39 23.50
N PHE A 30 6.90 -33.34 23.11
CA PHE A 30 6.48 -34.53 22.40
C PHE A 30 5.41 -35.32 23.16
N LEU A 31 5.58 -35.51 24.48
CA LEU A 31 4.59 -36.24 25.28
C LEU A 31 3.25 -35.49 25.38
N LEU A 32 3.29 -34.15 25.46
CA LEU A 32 2.08 -33.35 25.46
C LEU A 32 1.35 -33.43 24.11
N GLU A 33 2.07 -33.45 22.98
CA GLU A 33 1.47 -33.64 21.66
C GLU A 33 0.79 -35.00 21.54
N GLU A 34 1.43 -36.08 22.00
CA GLU A 34 0.82 -37.43 22.00
C GLU A 34 -0.45 -37.48 22.86
N LEU A 35 -0.42 -36.87 24.05
CA LEU A 35 -1.60 -36.78 24.92
C LEU A 35 -2.74 -35.97 24.30
N LEU A 36 -2.43 -34.89 23.62
CA LEU A 36 -3.42 -34.06 22.91
C LEU A 36 -4.01 -34.82 21.73
N GLU A 37 -3.20 -35.61 21.01
CA GLU A 37 -3.68 -36.42 19.90
C GLU A 37 -4.60 -37.54 20.39
N GLU A 38 -4.24 -38.23 21.46
CA GLU A 38 -5.09 -39.24 22.11
C GLU A 38 -6.44 -38.64 22.57
N ALA A 39 -6.39 -37.43 23.15
CA ALA A 39 -7.58 -36.71 23.56
C ALA A 39 -8.47 -36.33 22.35
N ARG A 40 -7.90 -35.91 21.24
CA ARG A 40 -8.63 -35.61 19.98
C ARG A 40 -9.30 -36.89 19.43
N GLN A 41 -8.58 -38.00 19.38
CA GLN A 41 -9.14 -39.26 18.89
C GLN A 41 -10.33 -39.73 19.74
N ASN A 42 -10.35 -39.40 21.02
CA ASN A 42 -11.45 -39.70 21.93
C ASN A 42 -12.50 -38.58 22.01
N SER A 43 -12.45 -37.58 21.14
CA SER A 43 -13.40 -36.47 21.09
C SER A 43 -13.54 -35.70 22.42
N ILE A 44 -12.44 -35.60 23.17
CA ILE A 44 -12.39 -34.85 24.42
C ILE A 44 -12.25 -33.35 24.04
N ASP A 45 -13.06 -32.51 24.66
CA ASP A 45 -12.96 -31.06 24.52
C ASP A 45 -11.66 -30.56 25.17
N LEU A 46 -10.71 -30.13 24.33
CA LEU A 46 -9.38 -29.78 24.79
C LEU A 46 -9.37 -28.32 25.31
N PRO A 47 -8.79 -28.10 26.50
CA PRO A 47 -8.52 -26.73 26.92
C PRO A 47 -7.49 -26.11 25.96
N PHE A 48 -7.92 -25.11 25.17
CA PHE A 48 -7.06 -24.45 24.22
C PHE A 48 -6.48 -23.15 24.81
N SER A 49 -5.14 -23.01 24.75
CA SER A 49 -4.49 -21.73 24.92
C SER A 49 -3.47 -21.55 23.80
N ALA A 50 -3.68 -20.54 22.97
CA ALA A 50 -2.73 -20.19 21.90
C ALA A 50 -1.50 -19.44 22.42
N THR A 51 -1.38 -19.24 23.74
CA THR A 51 -0.33 -18.41 24.36
C THR A 51 0.53 -19.19 25.33
N THR A 52 1.78 -18.78 25.43
CA THR A 52 2.75 -19.27 26.43
C THR A 52 2.82 -18.30 27.62
N GLY A 53 3.60 -18.62 28.65
CA GLY A 53 3.81 -17.75 29.80
C GLY A 53 4.28 -16.33 29.40
N TYR A 54 4.03 -15.32 30.25
CA TYR A 54 4.44 -13.93 30.00
C TYR A 54 5.93 -13.71 30.35
N VAL A 55 6.77 -14.48 29.65
CA VAL A 55 8.25 -14.48 29.77
C VAL A 55 8.88 -14.43 28.39
N ASN A 56 10.19 -14.25 28.33
CA ASN A 56 10.94 -14.31 27.07
C ASN A 56 10.83 -15.71 26.45
N THR A 57 10.79 -15.78 25.12
CA THR A 57 10.78 -17.06 24.40
C THR A 57 12.14 -17.72 24.41
N ILE A 58 13.23 -16.92 24.30
CA ILE A 58 14.61 -17.42 24.30
C ILE A 58 15.09 -17.47 25.74
N GLU A 59 15.53 -18.65 26.18
CA GLU A 59 16.12 -18.83 27.50
C GLU A 59 17.53 -18.19 27.54
N PRO A 60 18.00 -17.64 28.71
CA PRO A 60 19.28 -16.95 28.80
C PRO A 60 20.50 -17.76 28.35
N ASN A 61 20.45 -19.10 28.46
CA ASN A 61 21.51 -20.02 28.05
C ASN A 61 21.48 -20.30 26.54
N GLU A 62 20.40 -20.00 25.85
CA GLU A 62 20.21 -20.16 24.40
C GLU A 62 20.48 -18.86 23.62
N GLU A 63 20.68 -17.75 24.32
CA GLU A 63 20.89 -16.47 23.68
C GLU A 63 22.19 -16.41 22.89
N ALA A 64 22.12 -16.17 21.59
CA ALA A 64 23.28 -15.83 20.78
C ALA A 64 23.92 -14.53 21.32
N ARG A 65 25.23 -14.57 21.55
CA ARG A 65 25.97 -13.40 22.04
C ARG A 65 26.18 -12.35 20.96
N CYS A 66 25.92 -11.11 21.29
CA CYS A 66 26.20 -9.97 20.41
C CYS A 66 27.72 -9.87 20.16
N PRO A 67 28.18 -9.94 18.91
CA PRO A 67 29.61 -9.88 18.58
C PRO A 67 30.14 -8.45 18.58
N GLY A 68 29.27 -7.45 18.74
CA GLY A 68 29.62 -6.04 18.67
C GLY A 68 30.14 -5.47 19.98
N ASN A 69 30.66 -4.25 19.91
CA ASN A 69 31.06 -3.48 21.09
C ASN A 69 29.82 -2.74 21.65
N ILE A 70 29.19 -3.32 22.66
CA ILE A 70 27.96 -2.81 23.28
C ILE A 70 28.13 -1.36 23.80
N GLU A 71 29.29 -1.00 24.36
CA GLU A 71 29.56 0.36 24.86
C GLU A 71 29.56 1.40 23.71
N ILE A 72 30.25 1.10 22.61
CA ILE A 72 30.25 1.96 21.43
C ILE A 72 28.84 2.08 20.86
N GLU A 73 28.11 0.99 20.80
CA GLU A 73 26.74 0.98 20.29
C GLU A 73 25.77 1.77 21.18
N GLU A 74 25.93 1.73 22.52
CA GLU A 74 25.15 2.57 23.43
C GLU A 74 25.40 4.06 23.16
N ARG A 75 26.65 4.46 22.94
CA ARG A 75 26.99 5.85 22.58
C ARG A 75 26.37 6.25 21.25
N LEU A 76 26.47 5.41 20.22
CA LEU A 76 25.83 5.68 18.93
C LEU A 76 24.30 5.82 19.06
N ARG A 77 23.65 4.95 19.83
CA ARG A 77 22.21 5.06 20.12
C ARG A 77 21.87 6.34 20.88
N ALA A 78 22.71 6.75 21.81
CA ALA A 78 22.57 8.02 22.53
C ALA A 78 22.60 9.20 21.56
N TYR A 79 23.56 9.24 20.64
CA TYR A 79 23.68 10.29 19.62
C TYR A 79 22.48 10.30 18.66
N MET A 80 21.99 9.12 18.26
CA MET A 80 20.75 9.02 17.45
C MET A 80 19.55 9.60 18.18
N ARG A 81 19.36 9.25 19.48
CA ARG A 81 18.26 9.80 20.30
C ARG A 81 18.34 11.30 20.44
N TRP A 82 19.56 11.81 20.73
CA TRP A 82 19.80 13.24 20.87
C TRP A 82 19.47 14.01 19.60
N ASN A 83 20.00 13.59 18.46
CA ASN A 83 19.79 14.28 17.19
C ASN A 83 18.32 14.20 16.73
N ALA A 84 17.65 13.06 16.96
CA ALA A 84 16.22 12.92 16.67
C ALA A 84 15.37 13.86 17.53
N MET A 85 15.68 13.98 18.83
CA MET A 85 15.04 14.94 19.74
C MET A 85 15.33 16.38 19.33
N ALA A 86 16.59 16.72 19.09
CA ALA A 86 17.03 18.07 18.71
C ALA A 86 16.30 18.53 17.42
N MET A 87 16.19 17.67 16.43
CA MET A 87 15.48 17.93 15.17
C MET A 87 14.02 18.32 15.40
N VAL A 88 13.29 17.50 16.17
CA VAL A 88 11.87 17.75 16.46
C VAL A 88 11.69 19.02 17.31
N VAL A 89 12.51 19.21 18.36
CA VAL A 89 12.39 20.38 19.24
C VAL A 89 12.72 21.67 18.48
N LYS A 90 13.79 21.69 17.67
CA LYS A 90 14.15 22.86 16.85
C LYS A 90 13.05 23.22 15.87
N ALA A 91 12.50 22.24 15.16
CA ALA A 91 11.40 22.44 14.20
C ALA A 91 10.15 23.07 14.85
N ASN A 92 9.93 22.85 16.15
CA ASN A 92 8.77 23.38 16.88
C ASN A 92 9.07 24.62 17.76
N ARG A 93 10.36 24.95 17.97
CA ARG A 93 10.77 26.21 18.64
C ARG A 93 10.91 27.37 17.65
N HIS A 94 11.30 27.08 16.41
CA HIS A 94 11.38 28.06 15.32
C HIS A 94 10.00 28.26 14.71
N ASN A 95 9.27 29.23 15.24
CA ASN A 95 7.92 29.50 14.78
C ASN A 95 7.94 30.72 13.85
N PRO A 96 7.66 30.56 12.54
CA PRO A 96 7.44 31.71 11.67
C PRO A 96 6.22 32.53 12.11
N ALA A 97 6.09 33.73 11.59
CA ALA A 97 5.06 34.69 12.00
C ALA A 97 3.59 34.18 11.86
N ASP A 98 3.39 33.14 11.06
CA ASP A 98 2.09 32.47 10.87
C ASP A 98 1.71 31.42 11.93
N GLY A 99 2.63 31.09 12.88
CA GLY A 99 2.30 30.49 14.17
C GLY A 99 2.01 28.99 14.22
N GLY A 100 2.29 28.20 13.15
CA GLY A 100 2.05 26.76 13.17
C GLY A 100 3.19 25.91 13.77
N ASP A 101 2.86 24.83 14.46
CA ASP A 101 3.82 23.82 14.90
C ASP A 101 4.06 22.82 13.75
N LEU A 102 5.32 22.51 13.44
CA LEU A 102 5.66 21.53 12.38
C LEU A 102 5.46 20.07 12.83
N GLY A 103 5.35 19.83 14.14
CA GLY A 103 5.12 18.51 14.70
C GLY A 103 6.38 17.63 14.70
N GLY A 104 6.18 16.32 14.65
CA GLY A 104 7.21 15.30 14.81
C GLY A 104 7.04 14.49 16.09
N HIS A 105 7.72 13.35 16.19
CA HIS A 105 7.56 12.41 17.28
C HIS A 105 8.93 12.04 17.87
N ILE A 106 9.09 12.26 19.17
CA ILE A 106 10.30 11.90 19.93
C ILE A 106 10.11 10.53 20.58
N GLY A 107 8.96 10.33 21.21
CA GLY A 107 8.67 9.17 22.08
C GLY A 107 8.66 7.82 21.33
N SER A 108 8.27 7.80 20.06
CA SER A 108 8.23 6.57 19.26
C SER A 108 9.63 6.04 18.96
N PHE A 109 10.53 6.88 18.47
CA PHE A 109 11.91 6.47 18.22
C PHE A 109 12.66 6.15 19.51
N ALA A 110 12.39 6.89 20.61
CA ALA A 110 12.99 6.63 21.90
C ALA A 110 12.77 5.17 22.36
N SER A 111 11.59 4.58 22.07
CA SER A 111 11.31 3.18 22.39
C SER A 111 12.02 2.18 21.46
N LEU A 112 12.24 2.52 20.20
CA LEU A 112 12.77 1.64 19.17
C LEU A 112 14.28 1.69 18.94
N ALA A 113 14.99 2.63 19.59
CA ALA A 113 16.41 2.90 19.29
C ALA A 113 17.33 1.68 19.44
N HIS A 114 17.07 0.75 20.36
CA HIS A 114 17.88 -0.48 20.51
C HIS A 114 17.66 -1.44 19.33
N MET A 115 16.40 -1.60 18.89
CA MET A 115 16.03 -2.42 17.75
C MET A 115 16.65 -1.90 16.46
N PHE A 116 16.60 -0.58 16.24
CA PHE A 116 17.27 0.06 15.10
C PHE A 116 18.78 -0.05 15.17
N GLY A 117 19.36 0.14 16.37
CA GLY A 117 20.80 -0.03 16.57
C GLY A 117 21.27 -1.44 16.20
N ALA A 118 20.57 -2.48 16.66
CA ALA A 118 20.87 -3.86 16.31
C ALA A 118 20.73 -4.11 14.80
N GLY A 119 19.64 -3.63 14.18
CA GLY A 119 19.41 -3.75 12.74
C GLY A 119 20.52 -3.12 11.91
N PHE A 120 20.84 -1.85 12.16
CA PHE A 120 21.89 -1.12 11.45
C PHE A 120 23.27 -1.73 11.60
N ASN A 121 23.59 -2.24 12.78
CA ASN A 121 24.95 -2.69 13.06
C ASN A 121 25.19 -4.17 12.77
N HIS A 122 24.14 -5.03 12.70
CA HIS A 122 24.33 -6.48 12.64
C HIS A 122 23.50 -7.23 11.62
N PHE A 123 22.34 -6.71 11.18
CA PHE A 123 21.38 -7.53 10.45
C PHE A 123 20.94 -6.99 9.09
N TRP A 124 20.83 -5.67 8.92
CA TRP A 124 20.27 -5.12 7.69
C TRP A 124 21.33 -4.97 6.60
N HIS A 125 21.22 -5.80 5.58
CA HIS A 125 22.14 -5.80 4.45
C HIS A 125 21.70 -4.78 3.40
N ALA A 126 22.64 -3.93 2.98
CA ALA A 126 22.47 -3.14 1.77
C ALA A 126 22.81 -4.00 0.54
N GLU A 127 22.37 -3.53 -0.63
CA GLU A 127 22.70 -4.18 -1.89
C GLU A 127 24.19 -4.10 -2.19
N ASN A 128 24.77 -5.24 -2.56
CA ASN A 128 26.12 -5.39 -3.04
C ASN A 128 26.22 -6.56 -4.05
N GLU A 129 27.41 -6.91 -4.50
CA GLU A 129 27.62 -7.99 -5.47
C GLU A 129 27.07 -9.37 -5.01
N ASN A 130 27.00 -9.60 -3.71
CA ASN A 130 26.61 -10.90 -3.12
C ASN A 130 25.21 -10.90 -2.49
N HIS A 131 24.61 -9.73 -2.29
CA HIS A 131 23.32 -9.59 -1.58
C HIS A 131 22.47 -8.49 -2.22
N GLY A 132 21.23 -8.82 -2.59
CA GLY A 132 20.32 -7.89 -3.24
C GLY A 132 19.72 -6.79 -2.35
N GLY A 133 20.18 -6.68 -1.09
CA GLY A 133 19.69 -5.72 -0.10
C GLY A 133 18.36 -6.11 0.55
N ASP A 134 18.22 -5.81 1.84
CA ASP A 134 16.98 -6.03 2.58
C ASP A 134 15.95 -4.95 2.33
N CYS A 135 14.69 -5.28 2.53
CA CYS A 135 13.57 -4.34 2.45
C CYS A 135 13.16 -3.91 3.87
N LEU A 136 13.11 -2.61 4.12
CA LEU A 136 12.80 -2.05 5.44
C LEU A 136 11.50 -1.24 5.39
N TYR A 137 10.42 -1.79 5.93
CA TYR A 137 9.17 -1.08 6.19
C TYR A 137 9.26 -0.43 7.57
N ILE A 138 9.69 0.81 7.58
CA ILE A 138 9.98 1.58 8.79
C ILE A 138 8.73 2.34 9.23
N GLN A 139 8.25 2.12 10.45
CA GLN A 139 7.11 2.85 11.01
C GLN A 139 7.29 4.38 10.83
N GLY A 140 6.30 5.05 10.27
CA GLY A 140 6.41 6.46 9.90
C GLY A 140 6.87 7.39 11.03
N HIS A 141 6.36 7.15 12.24
CA HIS A 141 6.64 7.97 13.42
C HIS A 141 8.11 7.94 13.90
N VAL A 142 8.95 7.02 13.40
CA VAL A 142 10.36 6.90 13.80
C VAL A 142 11.32 7.53 12.79
N SER A 143 10.82 8.17 11.74
CA SER A 143 11.64 8.86 10.74
C SER A 143 12.73 9.78 11.33
N PRO A 144 12.50 10.55 12.42
CA PRO A 144 13.57 11.37 13.02
C PRO A 144 14.80 10.56 13.44
N GLY A 145 14.61 9.34 13.94
CA GLY A 145 15.73 8.47 14.34
C GLY A 145 16.53 7.93 13.14
N VAL A 146 15.85 7.66 12.03
CA VAL A 146 16.51 7.23 10.78
C VAL A 146 17.30 8.39 10.17
N TYR A 147 16.76 9.60 10.18
CA TYR A 147 17.47 10.80 9.76
C TYR A 147 18.68 11.08 10.65
N ALA A 148 18.53 10.94 11.97
CA ALA A 148 19.63 11.08 12.91
C ALA A 148 20.76 10.06 12.63
N ARG A 149 20.43 8.81 12.30
CA ARG A 149 21.41 7.80 11.88
C ARG A 149 22.10 8.19 10.58
N ALA A 150 21.34 8.60 9.57
CA ALA A 150 21.87 9.02 8.27
C ALA A 150 22.77 10.26 8.36
N TYR A 151 22.48 11.14 9.31
CA TYR A 151 23.36 12.28 9.62
C TYR A 151 24.70 11.83 10.22
N LEU A 152 24.70 10.89 11.17
CA LEU A 152 25.94 10.30 11.69
C LEU A 152 26.73 9.61 10.58
N GLU A 153 26.07 8.95 9.66
CA GLU A 153 26.66 8.28 8.50
C GLU A 153 27.22 9.28 7.44
N GLY A 154 26.97 10.57 7.59
CA GLY A 154 27.39 11.60 6.62
C GLY A 154 26.54 11.67 5.36
N ARG A 155 25.37 11.03 5.34
CA ARG A 155 24.42 10.99 4.22
C ARG A 155 23.45 12.18 4.21
N LEU A 156 23.23 12.78 5.36
CA LEU A 156 22.42 13.99 5.53
C LEU A 156 23.27 15.07 6.18
N THR A 157 22.98 16.31 5.82
CA THR A 157 23.65 17.51 6.35
C THR A 157 22.90 18.10 7.54
N GLU A 158 23.58 18.94 8.32
CA GLU A 158 22.94 19.68 9.41
C GLU A 158 21.84 20.63 8.88
N GLU A 159 22.04 21.25 7.71
CA GLU A 159 21.03 22.09 7.06
C GLU A 159 19.74 21.31 6.78
N GLN A 160 19.86 20.07 6.30
CA GLN A 160 18.68 19.21 6.06
C GLN A 160 17.95 18.87 7.37
N LEU A 161 18.68 18.59 8.45
CA LEU A 161 18.08 18.34 9.75
C LEU A 161 17.38 19.59 10.32
N LEU A 162 17.97 20.77 10.15
CA LEU A 162 17.36 22.05 10.57
C LEU A 162 16.05 22.32 9.83
N ASN A 163 15.96 21.87 8.58
CA ASN A 163 14.77 22.00 7.75
C ASN A 163 13.87 20.74 7.78
N PHE A 164 13.84 20.02 8.91
CA PHE A 164 12.92 18.91 9.11
C PHE A 164 11.46 19.33 8.93
N ARG A 165 10.72 18.64 8.07
CA ARG A 165 9.34 18.96 7.65
C ARG A 165 9.20 20.30 6.90
N GLN A 166 10.29 20.75 6.25
CA GLN A 166 10.35 21.96 5.43
C GLN A 166 10.99 21.61 4.08
N GLU A 167 10.37 20.70 3.33
CA GLU A 167 10.96 20.08 2.13
C GLU A 167 10.58 20.78 0.82
N VAL A 168 9.62 21.74 0.85
CA VAL A 168 9.05 22.37 -0.35
C VAL A 168 10.13 23.09 -1.19
N ASP A 169 11.11 23.70 -0.53
CA ASP A 169 12.22 24.40 -1.21
C ASP A 169 13.38 23.44 -1.58
N GLY A 170 13.23 22.14 -1.40
CA GLY A 170 14.22 21.11 -1.74
C GLY A 170 15.42 21.03 -0.79
N LYS A 171 15.39 21.74 0.35
CA LYS A 171 16.47 21.78 1.35
C LYS A 171 16.20 20.96 2.59
N GLY A 172 14.96 20.54 2.79
CA GLY A 172 14.51 19.89 4.01
C GLY A 172 14.24 18.41 3.83
N LEU A 173 13.75 17.82 4.93
CA LEU A 173 13.42 16.40 5.04
C LEU A 173 11.91 16.21 5.07
N SER A 174 11.41 15.15 4.44
CA SER A 174 10.00 14.78 4.50
C SER A 174 9.57 14.45 5.93
N SER A 175 8.29 14.66 6.23
CA SER A 175 7.71 14.38 7.55
C SER A 175 7.81 12.91 7.95
N TYR A 176 7.60 12.03 6.98
CA TYR A 176 7.54 10.58 7.12
C TYR A 176 8.24 9.90 5.94
N PRO A 177 8.36 8.56 5.94
CA PRO A 177 8.85 7.84 4.76
C PRO A 177 7.98 8.09 3.53
N HIS A 178 8.48 8.90 2.59
CA HIS A 178 7.83 9.22 1.32
C HIS A 178 8.82 9.05 0.17
N PRO A 179 8.76 7.91 -0.57
CA PRO A 179 9.59 7.69 -1.75
C PRO A 179 9.43 8.75 -2.82
N LYS A 180 8.25 9.37 -2.94
CA LYS A 180 8.00 10.49 -3.86
C LYS A 180 8.86 11.71 -3.55
N LEU A 181 9.02 12.03 -2.26
CA LEU A 181 9.71 13.24 -1.79
C LEU A 181 11.22 13.01 -1.61
N MET A 182 11.63 11.77 -1.27
CA MET A 182 13.05 11.39 -1.11
C MET A 182 13.31 10.08 -1.89
N PRO A 183 13.34 10.11 -3.23
CA PRO A 183 13.28 8.94 -4.10
C PRO A 183 14.54 8.06 -4.10
N GLU A 184 15.66 8.54 -3.54
CA GLU A 184 16.89 7.77 -3.38
C GLU A 184 17.10 7.28 -1.95
N PHE A 185 16.21 7.67 -1.02
CA PHE A 185 16.34 7.38 0.40
C PHE A 185 15.27 6.40 0.90
N TRP A 186 14.00 6.80 0.90
CA TRP A 186 12.91 6.01 1.47
C TRP A 186 12.45 4.89 0.53
N GLN A 187 12.37 3.67 1.06
CA GLN A 187 11.95 2.49 0.28
C GLN A 187 10.42 2.39 0.17
N PHE A 188 9.70 2.56 1.29
CA PHE A 188 8.26 2.33 1.38
C PHE A 188 7.56 3.40 2.23
N PRO A 189 6.36 3.88 1.83
CA PRO A 189 5.53 4.73 2.65
C PRO A 189 4.79 3.87 3.68
N THR A 190 4.80 4.29 4.94
CA THR A 190 4.28 3.48 6.05
C THR A 190 3.46 4.30 7.04
N VAL A 191 3.16 5.56 6.73
CA VAL A 191 2.44 6.44 7.66
C VAL A 191 0.95 6.14 7.71
N SER A 192 0.35 5.69 6.61
CA SER A 192 -0.97 5.09 6.65
C SER A 192 -0.84 3.72 7.31
N MET A 193 -1.24 3.66 8.58
CA MET A 193 -1.03 2.50 9.43
C MET A 193 -1.78 1.28 8.90
N GLY A 194 -1.21 0.10 9.07
CA GLY A 194 -1.71 -1.16 8.54
C GLY A 194 -1.23 -1.48 7.13
N LEU A 195 -0.99 -0.48 6.25
CA LEU A 195 -0.52 -0.72 4.90
C LEU A 195 0.91 -1.27 4.87
N GLY A 196 1.77 -0.83 5.78
CA GLY A 196 3.15 -1.34 5.88
C GLY A 196 3.20 -2.84 6.08
N PRO A 197 2.58 -3.40 7.14
CA PRO A 197 2.46 -4.85 7.36
C PRO A 197 1.88 -5.59 6.16
N LEU A 198 0.77 -5.12 5.60
CA LEU A 198 0.12 -5.75 4.46
C LEU A 198 1.04 -5.81 3.23
N MET A 199 1.55 -4.66 2.79
CA MET A 199 2.45 -4.59 1.62
C MET A 199 3.71 -5.44 1.80
N ALA A 200 4.25 -5.52 3.02
CA ALA A 200 5.46 -6.26 3.31
C ALA A 200 5.28 -7.77 3.14
N ILE A 201 4.13 -8.32 3.48
CA ILE A 201 3.80 -9.74 3.25
C ILE A 201 3.89 -10.05 1.75
N TYR A 202 3.27 -9.24 0.91
CA TYR A 202 3.28 -9.42 -0.54
C TYR A 202 4.65 -9.08 -1.16
N GLN A 203 5.40 -8.15 -0.58
CA GLN A 203 6.79 -7.91 -0.97
C GLN A 203 7.68 -9.13 -0.71
N ALA A 204 7.55 -9.76 0.46
CA ALA A 204 8.29 -10.97 0.80
C ALA A 204 7.94 -12.14 -0.14
N ARG A 205 6.65 -12.31 -0.43
CA ARG A 205 6.14 -13.26 -1.42
C ARG A 205 6.71 -12.98 -2.81
N PHE A 206 6.71 -11.71 -3.23
CA PHE A 206 7.22 -11.34 -4.55
C PHE A 206 8.73 -11.55 -4.71
N LEU A 207 9.51 -11.38 -3.65
CA LEU A 207 10.92 -11.77 -3.66
C LEU A 207 11.10 -13.27 -3.93
N LYS A 208 10.31 -14.14 -3.29
CA LYS A 208 10.32 -15.59 -3.57
C LYS A 208 9.85 -15.91 -4.99
N TYR A 209 8.85 -15.18 -5.50
CA TYR A 209 8.40 -15.29 -6.89
C TYR A 209 9.51 -14.94 -7.88
N LEU A 210 10.26 -13.85 -7.68
CA LEU A 210 11.39 -13.48 -8.54
C LEU A 210 12.49 -14.56 -8.56
N HIS A 211 12.77 -15.12 -7.39
CA HIS A 211 13.74 -16.22 -7.25
C HIS A 211 13.28 -17.48 -7.98
N ALA A 212 12.05 -17.93 -7.71
CA ALA A 212 11.47 -19.13 -8.30
C ALA A 212 11.40 -19.06 -9.84
N ARG A 213 11.24 -17.85 -10.38
CA ARG A 213 11.24 -17.59 -11.82
C ARG A 213 12.63 -17.35 -12.43
N GLY A 214 13.70 -17.39 -11.62
CA GLY A 214 15.05 -17.12 -12.07
C GLY A 214 15.30 -15.67 -12.54
N ILE A 215 14.44 -14.71 -12.17
CA ILE A 215 14.56 -13.29 -12.58
C ILE A 215 15.60 -12.57 -11.74
N ALA A 216 15.65 -12.85 -10.44
CA ALA A 216 16.63 -12.31 -9.52
C ALA A 216 16.97 -13.32 -8.41
N ASN A 217 18.22 -13.33 -7.96
CA ASN A 217 18.58 -14.08 -6.75
C ASN A 217 18.18 -13.27 -5.52
N THR A 218 17.12 -13.70 -4.85
CA THR A 218 16.57 -13.04 -3.66
C THR A 218 16.55 -13.94 -2.43
N GLU A 219 17.22 -15.11 -2.49
CA GLU A 219 17.14 -16.16 -1.47
C GLU A 219 17.52 -15.68 -0.06
N ASN A 220 18.56 -14.86 0.05
CA ASN A 220 19.10 -14.40 1.34
C ASN A 220 18.50 -13.06 1.80
N ARG A 221 17.62 -12.44 1.00
CA ARG A 221 17.04 -11.14 1.33
C ARG A 221 15.92 -11.29 2.37
N LYS A 222 15.89 -10.36 3.30
CA LYS A 222 14.82 -10.27 4.31
C LYS A 222 13.95 -9.04 4.08
N VAL A 223 12.69 -9.16 4.48
CA VAL A 223 11.74 -8.06 4.58
C VAL A 223 11.45 -7.83 6.06
N TRP A 224 11.87 -6.68 6.56
CA TRP A 224 11.68 -6.27 7.94
C TRP A 224 10.55 -5.26 8.04
N VAL A 225 9.66 -5.46 8.99
CA VAL A 225 8.49 -4.61 9.22
C VAL A 225 8.49 -4.11 10.64
N PHE A 226 8.52 -2.79 10.80
CA PHE A 226 8.42 -2.14 12.11
C PHE A 226 7.05 -1.52 12.26
N CYS A 227 6.28 -2.00 13.20
CA CYS A 227 4.95 -1.50 13.52
C CYS A 227 4.75 -1.37 15.04
N GLY A 228 3.82 -0.52 15.43
CA GLY A 228 3.41 -0.40 16.82
C GLY A 228 2.34 -1.44 17.19
N ASP A 229 2.25 -1.74 18.47
CA ASP A 229 1.17 -2.59 19.01
C ASP A 229 -0.22 -1.97 18.79
N GLY A 230 -0.34 -0.65 18.81
CA GLY A 230 -1.57 0.05 18.47
C GLY A 230 -1.91 0.00 16.97
N GLU A 231 -0.93 -0.17 16.09
CA GLU A 231 -1.15 -0.36 14.65
C GLU A 231 -1.79 -1.70 14.31
N MET A 232 -1.73 -2.66 15.22
CA MET A 232 -2.39 -3.96 15.07
C MET A 232 -3.93 -3.86 15.18
N ASP A 233 -4.47 -2.71 15.57
CA ASP A 233 -5.92 -2.43 15.50
C ASP A 233 -6.42 -2.27 14.05
N GLU A 234 -5.54 -1.90 13.10
CA GLU A 234 -5.89 -1.83 11.69
C GLU A 234 -6.10 -3.22 11.11
N VAL A 235 -7.20 -3.41 10.40
CA VAL A 235 -7.58 -4.70 9.79
C VAL A 235 -6.50 -5.18 8.81
N GLU A 236 -5.89 -4.25 8.07
CA GLU A 236 -4.83 -4.48 7.11
C GLU A 236 -3.58 -5.09 7.77
N SER A 237 -3.28 -4.74 9.01
CA SER A 237 -2.10 -5.25 9.72
C SER A 237 -2.13 -6.77 9.91
N LEU A 238 -3.31 -7.35 10.09
CA LEU A 238 -3.53 -8.77 10.36
C LEU A 238 -4.17 -9.51 9.18
N GLY A 239 -4.63 -8.79 8.17
CA GLY A 239 -5.48 -9.35 7.10
C GLY A 239 -4.84 -10.45 6.25
N ALA A 240 -3.51 -10.50 6.15
CA ALA A 240 -2.80 -11.45 5.29
C ALA A 240 -1.81 -12.35 6.04
N ILE A 241 -1.80 -12.37 7.37
CA ILE A 241 -0.83 -13.18 8.15
C ILE A 241 -0.97 -14.69 7.88
N GLY A 242 -2.19 -15.17 7.61
CA GLY A 242 -2.43 -16.56 7.22
C GLY A 242 -1.79 -16.93 5.88
N LEU A 243 -1.76 -16.02 4.91
CA LEU A 243 -1.07 -16.22 3.63
C LEU A 243 0.44 -16.35 3.84
N ALA A 244 1.04 -15.49 4.68
CA ALA A 244 2.46 -15.52 4.94
C ALA A 244 2.94 -16.89 5.48
N ALA A 245 2.17 -17.47 6.40
CA ALA A 245 2.45 -18.81 6.93
C ALA A 245 2.23 -19.91 5.89
N ARG A 246 1.11 -19.87 5.15
CA ARG A 246 0.79 -20.87 4.12
C ARG A 246 1.84 -20.95 3.02
N GLU A 247 2.46 -19.83 2.66
CA GLU A 247 3.52 -19.76 1.66
C GLU A 247 4.93 -19.83 2.23
N ASN A 248 5.06 -20.14 3.53
CA ASN A 248 6.35 -20.32 4.21
C ASN A 248 7.30 -19.14 4.00
N LEU A 249 6.83 -17.90 4.22
CA LEU A 249 7.63 -16.70 4.00
C LEU A 249 8.69 -16.48 5.09
N ASP A 250 9.68 -17.37 5.15
CA ASP A 250 10.79 -17.28 6.11
C ASP A 250 11.78 -16.13 5.86
N ASN A 251 11.52 -15.36 4.83
CA ASN A 251 12.18 -14.11 4.55
C ASN A 251 11.45 -12.89 5.13
N LEU A 252 10.34 -13.08 5.87
CA LEU A 252 9.52 -12.02 6.46
C LEU A 252 9.70 -11.99 7.98
N ILE A 253 10.01 -10.81 8.52
CA ILE A 253 10.19 -10.58 9.95
C ILE A 253 9.40 -9.34 10.37
N PHE A 254 8.38 -9.54 11.20
CA PHE A 254 7.67 -8.45 11.86
C PHE A 254 8.33 -8.12 13.20
N VAL A 255 8.53 -6.85 13.48
CA VAL A 255 9.01 -6.31 14.75
C VAL A 255 7.92 -5.43 15.32
N VAL A 256 7.12 -5.97 16.23
CA VAL A 256 6.05 -5.24 16.89
C VAL A 256 6.57 -4.58 18.16
N ASN A 257 6.59 -3.27 18.16
CA ASN A 257 7.00 -2.45 19.31
C ASN A 257 5.85 -2.38 20.32
N CYS A 258 5.83 -3.31 21.27
CA CYS A 258 4.83 -3.39 22.33
C CYS A 258 5.15 -2.38 23.46
N ASN A 259 4.96 -1.10 23.15
CA ASN A 259 5.10 -0.04 24.17
C ASN A 259 3.84 0.14 25.02
N LEU A 260 2.77 -0.58 24.72
CA LEU A 260 1.50 -0.69 25.41
C LEU A 260 0.60 0.55 25.30
N GLN A 261 0.95 1.54 24.46
CA GLN A 261 0.29 2.83 24.39
C GLN A 261 -0.09 3.24 22.97
N ARG A 262 -1.34 3.65 22.80
CA ARG A 262 -1.83 4.43 21.67
C ARG A 262 -1.55 5.93 21.86
N LEU A 263 -2.31 6.75 21.13
CA LEU A 263 -2.30 8.21 21.25
C LEU A 263 -2.90 8.67 22.57
N ASP A 264 -4.09 8.18 22.92
CA ASP A 264 -4.91 8.67 24.02
C ASP A 264 -4.75 7.85 25.33
N GLY A 265 -4.19 6.64 25.23
CA GLY A 265 -4.09 5.74 26.38
C GLY A 265 -3.48 4.39 26.06
N PRO A 266 -3.70 3.37 26.88
CA PRO A 266 -3.18 2.03 26.67
C PRO A 266 -3.86 1.34 25.46
N VAL A 267 -3.13 0.45 24.78
CA VAL A 267 -3.69 -0.37 23.69
C VAL A 267 -4.72 -1.36 24.24
N ARG A 268 -4.38 -2.07 25.30
CA ARG A 268 -5.25 -3.03 26.01
C ARG A 268 -5.13 -2.86 27.52
N GLY A 269 -5.67 -1.75 28.04
CA GLY A 269 -5.52 -1.41 29.46
C GLY A 269 -5.97 -2.52 30.43
N ASN A 270 -7.10 -3.15 30.15
CA ASN A 270 -7.70 -4.27 30.92
C ASN A 270 -7.30 -5.65 30.36
N GLY A 271 -6.32 -5.73 29.49
CA GLY A 271 -5.83 -6.95 28.86
C GLY A 271 -4.32 -7.00 28.75
N LYS A 272 -3.85 -7.79 27.79
CA LYS A 272 -2.42 -7.98 27.48
C LYS A 272 -2.25 -8.10 25.96
N ILE A 273 -1.87 -7.03 25.31
CA ILE A 273 -1.72 -6.99 23.85
C ILE A 273 -0.71 -8.03 23.34
N VAL A 274 0.38 -8.28 24.09
CA VAL A 274 1.38 -9.28 23.70
C VAL A 274 0.79 -10.68 23.62
N GLN A 275 -0.08 -11.04 24.59
CA GLN A 275 -0.71 -12.36 24.62
C GLN A 275 -1.79 -12.48 23.53
N GLU A 276 -2.54 -11.43 23.25
CA GLU A 276 -3.50 -11.35 22.15
C GLU A 276 -2.79 -11.61 20.81
N LEU A 277 -1.75 -10.83 20.52
CA LEU A 277 -0.98 -10.98 19.28
C LEU A 277 -0.24 -12.33 19.20
N GLU A 278 0.29 -12.84 20.31
CA GLU A 278 0.88 -14.19 20.32
C GLU A 278 -0.12 -15.23 19.85
N GLY A 279 -1.36 -15.17 20.34
CA GLY A 279 -2.43 -16.09 19.96
C GLY A 279 -2.78 -16.00 18.47
N GLU A 280 -2.91 -14.80 17.93
CA GLU A 280 -3.24 -14.56 16.53
C GLU A 280 -2.14 -15.06 15.57
N PHE A 281 -0.89 -14.70 15.84
CA PHE A 281 0.25 -15.10 14.99
C PHE A 281 0.53 -16.60 15.09
N ARG A 282 0.51 -17.20 16.30
CA ARG A 282 0.68 -18.65 16.44
C ARG A 282 -0.46 -19.42 15.77
N GLY A 283 -1.70 -18.99 15.97
CA GLY A 283 -2.87 -19.59 15.32
C GLY A 283 -2.81 -19.53 13.80
N SER A 284 -2.10 -18.55 13.26
CA SER A 284 -1.86 -18.40 11.82
C SER A 284 -0.60 -19.13 11.32
N GLY A 285 0.16 -19.85 12.17
CA GLY A 285 1.34 -20.61 11.77
C GLY A 285 2.66 -19.85 11.75
N TRP A 286 2.77 -18.72 12.45
CA TRP A 286 4.00 -17.94 12.56
C TRP A 286 4.91 -18.46 13.70
N ASN A 287 6.21 -18.33 13.52
CA ASN A 287 7.16 -18.34 14.61
C ASN A 287 7.02 -17.05 15.43
N VAL A 288 6.73 -17.17 16.73
CA VAL A 288 6.53 -16.04 17.64
C VAL A 288 7.65 -16.00 18.67
N ILE A 289 8.39 -14.90 18.70
CA ILE A 289 9.46 -14.65 19.67
C ILE A 289 9.03 -13.47 20.54
N LYS A 290 8.76 -13.73 21.82
CA LYS A 290 8.50 -12.69 22.83
C LYS A 290 9.79 -12.22 23.46
N LEU A 291 9.99 -10.91 23.53
CA LEU A 291 11.09 -10.27 24.25
C LEU A 291 10.51 -9.23 25.22
N LEU A 292 10.26 -9.64 26.45
CA LEU A 292 9.51 -8.86 27.43
C LEU A 292 10.40 -8.24 28.53
N TRP A 293 11.43 -8.99 28.95
CA TRP A 293 12.23 -8.70 30.13
C TRP A 293 13.72 -8.63 29.78
N GLY A 294 14.40 -7.62 30.34
CA GLY A 294 15.84 -7.44 30.19
C GLY A 294 16.65 -8.42 31.06
N SER A 295 17.95 -8.45 30.88
CA SER A 295 18.87 -9.36 31.57
C SER A 295 18.83 -9.21 33.10
N GLU A 296 18.44 -8.05 33.61
CA GLU A 296 18.30 -7.82 35.06
C GLU A 296 17.22 -8.71 35.71
N TRP A 297 16.25 -9.19 34.93
CA TRP A 297 15.19 -10.08 35.39
C TRP A 297 15.62 -11.55 35.42
N ASP A 298 16.69 -11.95 34.72
CA ASP A 298 17.10 -13.36 34.60
C ASP A 298 17.39 -14.01 35.95
N SER A 299 18.09 -13.28 36.85
CA SER A 299 18.38 -13.76 38.19
C SER A 299 17.13 -13.90 39.08
N LEU A 300 16.14 -13.05 38.89
CA LEU A 300 14.86 -13.15 39.60
C LEU A 300 14.06 -14.35 39.11
N LEU A 301 13.94 -14.50 37.79
CA LEU A 301 13.26 -15.64 37.17
C LEU A 301 13.90 -16.99 37.49
N ALA A 302 15.23 -17.05 37.56
CA ALA A 302 15.97 -18.26 37.95
C ALA A 302 15.71 -18.69 39.41
N ARG A 303 15.41 -17.73 40.30
CA ARG A 303 15.04 -17.99 41.70
C ARG A 303 13.57 -18.30 41.91
N ASP A 304 12.71 -18.06 40.94
CA ASP A 304 11.25 -18.26 40.98
C ASP A 304 10.89 -19.76 40.79
N LYS A 305 11.25 -20.58 41.76
CA LYS A 305 11.09 -22.02 41.69
C LYS A 305 9.63 -22.49 41.87
N ASP A 306 8.84 -21.72 42.59
CA ASP A 306 7.42 -21.98 42.85
C ASP A 306 6.49 -21.22 41.89
N GLY A 307 7.04 -20.50 40.91
CA GLY A 307 6.31 -19.81 39.86
C GLY A 307 5.53 -18.59 40.30
N ALA A 308 5.79 -18.05 41.52
CA ALA A 308 5.05 -16.90 42.05
C ALA A 308 5.27 -15.64 41.22
N LEU A 309 6.51 -15.38 40.77
CA LEU A 309 6.83 -14.24 39.91
C LEU A 309 6.24 -14.38 38.51
N ARG A 310 6.37 -15.55 37.88
CA ARG A 310 5.78 -15.85 36.58
C ARG A 310 4.27 -15.70 36.59
N LYS A 311 3.60 -16.17 37.68
CA LYS A 311 2.17 -15.99 37.89
C LYS A 311 1.81 -14.50 37.98
N LEU A 312 2.52 -13.74 38.77
CA LEU A 312 2.32 -12.30 38.94
C LEU A 312 2.51 -11.56 37.62
N MET A 313 3.56 -11.91 36.84
CA MET A 313 3.78 -11.35 35.49
C MET A 313 2.62 -11.65 34.55
N MET A 314 2.05 -12.85 34.62
CA MET A 314 0.91 -13.26 33.78
C MET A 314 -0.39 -12.56 34.17
N GLU A 315 -0.65 -12.35 35.44
CA GLU A 315 -1.88 -11.73 35.97
C GLU A 315 -1.89 -10.20 35.86
N THR A 316 -0.72 -9.55 35.78
CA THR A 316 -0.59 -8.10 35.70
C THR A 316 -1.05 -7.56 34.37
N LEU A 317 -1.97 -6.60 34.39
CA LEU A 317 -2.55 -5.98 33.18
C LEU A 317 -1.61 -4.95 32.55
N ASP A 318 -1.80 -4.66 31.25
CA ASP A 318 -0.98 -3.69 30.52
C ASP A 318 -1.12 -2.27 31.10
N GLY A 319 -2.30 -1.89 31.58
CA GLY A 319 -2.51 -0.60 32.27
C GLY A 319 -1.64 -0.45 33.52
N ASP A 320 -1.49 -1.52 34.31
CA ASP A 320 -0.58 -1.53 35.48
C ASP A 320 0.89 -1.46 35.02
N TYR A 321 1.28 -2.23 33.99
CA TYR A 321 2.64 -2.16 33.44
C TYR A 321 3.01 -0.77 32.92
N GLN A 322 2.06 -0.03 32.37
CA GLN A 322 2.26 1.38 32.01
C GLN A 322 2.46 2.24 33.25
N ALA A 323 1.58 2.09 34.27
CA ALA A 323 1.65 2.83 35.50
C ALA A 323 2.99 2.63 36.24
N PHE A 324 3.58 1.44 36.20
CA PHE A 324 4.87 1.13 36.82
C PHE A 324 6.04 1.93 36.20
N LYS A 325 5.97 2.32 34.96
CA LYS A 325 7.01 3.16 34.30
C LYS A 325 6.70 4.66 34.39
N ALA A 326 5.45 5.03 34.62
CA ALA A 326 5.06 6.42 34.85
C ALA A 326 5.30 6.88 36.31
N ASN A 327 5.54 5.92 37.22
CA ASN A 327 5.83 6.15 38.66
C ASN A 327 7.25 5.68 39.00
N ASP A 328 7.56 5.66 40.30
CA ASP A 328 8.88 5.31 40.83
C ASP A 328 8.99 3.85 41.30
N GLY A 329 10.20 3.47 41.74
CA GLY A 329 10.46 2.11 42.20
C GLY A 329 9.75 1.73 43.51
N ALA A 330 9.47 2.68 44.37
CA ALA A 330 8.66 2.44 45.57
C ALA A 330 7.21 2.04 45.19
N TYR A 331 6.65 2.69 44.15
CA TYR A 331 5.35 2.33 43.62
C TYR A 331 5.37 0.90 43.04
N VAL A 332 6.40 0.54 42.25
CA VAL A 332 6.55 -0.80 41.67
C VAL A 332 6.72 -1.85 42.79
N ARG A 333 7.55 -1.59 43.80
CA ARG A 333 7.72 -2.49 44.95
C ARG A 333 6.38 -2.79 45.59
N LYS A 334 5.58 -1.75 45.87
CA LYS A 334 4.29 -1.89 46.55
C LYS A 334 3.22 -2.53 45.67
N HIS A 335 3.08 -2.09 44.42
CA HIS A 335 1.92 -2.41 43.59
C HIS A 335 2.15 -3.57 42.64
N PHE A 336 3.40 -4.00 42.40
CA PHE A 336 3.75 -5.20 41.67
C PHE A 336 4.26 -6.28 42.62
N PHE A 337 5.50 -6.16 43.11
CA PHE A 337 6.09 -7.21 43.95
C PHE A 337 5.33 -7.43 45.28
N GLY A 338 4.73 -6.38 45.84
CA GLY A 338 3.96 -6.46 47.09
C GLY A 338 2.59 -7.15 46.96
N ARG A 339 2.19 -7.59 45.80
CA ARG A 339 0.93 -8.37 45.61
C ARG A 339 1.07 -9.82 46.14
N ASP A 340 2.29 -10.35 46.21
CA ASP A 340 2.59 -11.65 46.77
C ASP A 340 3.81 -11.52 47.73
N PRO A 341 3.73 -11.99 48.97
CA PRO A 341 4.85 -11.92 49.92
C PRO A 341 6.15 -12.56 49.39
N ARG A 342 6.07 -13.63 48.62
CA ARG A 342 7.23 -14.32 48.02
C ARG A 342 7.96 -13.43 47.04
N THR A 343 7.22 -12.75 46.18
CA THR A 343 7.82 -11.82 45.20
C THR A 343 8.37 -10.57 45.86
N LEU A 344 7.77 -10.10 46.97
CA LEU A 344 8.30 -8.98 47.74
C LEU A 344 9.64 -9.34 48.41
N GLU A 345 9.73 -10.56 48.96
CA GLU A 345 10.97 -11.09 49.55
C GLU A 345 12.10 -11.23 48.51
N MET A 346 11.78 -11.67 47.29
CA MET A 346 12.74 -11.80 46.18
C MET A 346 13.51 -10.48 45.92
N VAL A 347 12.88 -9.35 46.12
CA VAL A 347 13.47 -8.00 45.85
C VAL A 347 13.83 -7.22 47.12
N ALA A 348 13.82 -7.85 48.28
CA ALA A 348 14.11 -7.17 49.55
C ALA A 348 15.53 -6.54 49.59
N HIS A 349 16.47 -7.12 48.89
CA HIS A 349 17.85 -6.65 48.75
C HIS A 349 18.08 -5.53 47.75
N LEU A 350 17.08 -5.25 46.86
CA LEU A 350 17.16 -4.20 45.84
C LEU A 350 16.68 -2.88 46.40
N THR A 351 17.31 -1.78 46.02
CA THR A 351 16.78 -0.43 46.28
C THR A 351 15.59 -0.15 45.37
N ASP A 352 14.81 0.88 45.70
CA ASP A 352 13.71 1.30 44.82
C ASP A 352 14.23 1.76 43.43
N ASN A 353 15.41 2.38 43.39
CA ASN A 353 16.06 2.74 42.14
C ASN A 353 16.47 1.51 41.32
N ASP A 354 16.95 0.43 41.93
CA ASP A 354 17.26 -0.82 41.26
C ASP A 354 16.00 -1.45 40.64
N ILE A 355 14.90 -1.46 41.40
CA ILE A 355 13.60 -1.95 40.95
C ILE A 355 13.08 -1.12 39.75
N TRP A 356 13.20 0.20 39.80
CA TRP A 356 12.77 1.05 38.67
C TRP A 356 13.63 0.83 37.43
N ASN A 357 14.91 0.53 37.55
CA ASN A 357 15.87 0.26 36.50
C ASN A 357 15.78 -1.14 35.91
N LEU A 358 14.96 -2.04 36.46
CA LEU A 358 14.64 -3.30 35.80
C LEU A 358 14.05 -3.01 34.40
N LYS A 359 14.80 -3.35 33.33
CA LYS A 359 14.45 -2.97 31.95
C LYS A 359 13.41 -3.91 31.36
N ARG A 360 12.63 -3.39 30.44
CA ARG A 360 11.89 -4.20 29.48
C ARG A 360 12.83 -4.72 28.41
N GLY A 361 12.56 -5.90 27.83
CA GLY A 361 13.43 -6.59 26.92
C GLY A 361 13.92 -5.79 25.72
N GLY A 362 13.05 -4.95 25.15
CA GLY A 362 13.40 -4.09 24.02
C GLY A 362 14.42 -2.99 24.32
N HIS A 363 14.80 -2.81 25.61
CA HIS A 363 15.86 -1.88 26.03
C HIS A 363 17.15 -2.60 26.45
N ASP A 364 17.24 -3.89 26.18
CA ASP A 364 18.44 -4.70 26.42
C ASP A 364 19.09 -5.07 25.08
N PRO A 365 20.29 -4.54 24.78
CA PRO A 365 20.92 -4.75 23.48
C PRO A 365 21.31 -6.21 23.22
N GLN A 366 21.70 -6.95 24.27
CA GLN A 366 22.08 -8.38 24.14
C GLN A 366 20.85 -9.22 23.76
N LYS A 367 19.74 -9.00 24.46
CA LYS A 367 18.50 -9.74 24.20
C LYS A 367 17.86 -9.37 22.87
N VAL A 368 17.92 -8.09 22.45
CA VAL A 368 17.47 -7.67 21.10
C VAL A 368 18.29 -8.35 20.03
N TYR A 369 19.63 -8.41 20.20
CA TYR A 369 20.49 -9.15 19.27
C TYR A 369 20.11 -10.63 19.18
N ALA A 370 19.94 -11.30 20.31
CA ALA A 370 19.56 -12.72 20.34
C ALA A 370 18.23 -13.00 19.64
N ALA A 371 17.21 -12.14 19.87
CA ALA A 371 15.92 -12.24 19.22
C ALA A 371 16.02 -12.07 17.69
N TYR A 372 16.79 -11.11 17.22
CA TYR A 372 17.01 -10.89 15.77
C TYR A 372 17.81 -12.04 15.15
N HIS A 373 18.82 -12.55 15.88
CA HIS A 373 19.61 -13.69 15.42
C HIS A 373 18.74 -14.93 15.22
N GLN A 374 17.85 -15.23 16.16
CA GLN A 374 16.92 -16.35 16.00
C GLN A 374 15.94 -16.10 14.84
N ALA A 375 15.41 -14.90 14.70
CA ALA A 375 14.47 -14.56 13.63
C ALA A 375 15.06 -14.76 12.23
N VAL A 376 16.28 -14.28 11.97
CA VAL A 376 16.91 -14.42 10.64
C VAL A 376 17.30 -15.85 10.29
N ASN A 377 17.52 -16.70 11.30
CA ASN A 377 17.86 -18.11 11.14
C ASN A 377 16.64 -19.05 11.09
N THR A 378 15.45 -18.59 11.42
CA THR A 378 14.22 -19.35 11.29
C THR A 378 13.95 -19.67 9.83
N LYS A 379 13.60 -20.95 9.55
CA LYS A 379 13.30 -21.45 8.20
C LYS A 379 11.88 -22.01 8.15
N GLY A 380 11.26 -21.89 6.97
CA GLY A 380 9.94 -22.45 6.68
C GLY A 380 8.75 -21.73 7.30
N GLN A 381 8.97 -20.66 8.07
CA GLN A 381 7.90 -19.88 8.72
C GLN A 381 8.27 -18.39 8.74
N PRO A 382 7.29 -17.48 8.55
CA PRO A 382 7.51 -16.07 8.89
C PRO A 382 7.67 -15.91 10.40
N THR A 383 8.40 -14.88 10.82
CA THR A 383 8.67 -14.62 12.24
C THR A 383 8.07 -13.29 12.69
N VAL A 384 7.44 -13.28 13.85
CA VAL A 384 7.06 -12.06 14.56
C VAL A 384 7.82 -11.94 15.87
N LEU A 385 8.40 -10.78 16.11
CA LEU A 385 9.06 -10.37 17.34
C LEU A 385 8.10 -9.46 18.12
N LEU A 386 7.59 -9.93 19.25
CA LEU A 386 6.76 -9.14 20.16
C LEU A 386 7.67 -8.53 21.25
N ILE A 387 8.09 -7.29 21.04
CA ILE A 387 9.14 -6.67 21.83
C ILE A 387 8.55 -5.60 22.77
N LYS A 388 8.60 -5.86 24.09
CA LYS A 388 8.08 -4.96 25.09
C LYS A 388 9.04 -3.80 25.37
N THR A 389 8.56 -2.58 25.23
CA THR A 389 9.33 -1.35 25.42
C THR A 389 8.61 -0.33 26.31
N VAL A 390 9.22 0.82 26.50
CA VAL A 390 8.61 1.99 27.18
C VAL A 390 8.52 3.13 26.18
N LYS A 391 7.31 3.63 25.94
CA LYS A 391 7.10 4.81 25.09
C LYS A 391 7.78 6.03 25.73
N GLY A 392 8.60 6.75 24.96
CA GLY A 392 9.36 7.88 25.49
C GLY A 392 10.53 7.47 26.40
N PHE A 393 11.10 6.26 26.23
CA PHE A 393 12.26 5.80 26.99
C PHE A 393 13.39 6.84 26.99
N GLY A 394 13.81 7.25 28.19
CA GLY A 394 14.87 8.24 28.37
C GLY A 394 14.39 9.69 28.47
N MET A 395 13.10 9.96 28.26
CA MET A 395 12.54 11.32 28.42
C MET A 395 12.21 11.69 29.87
N GLY A 396 12.33 10.75 30.79
CA GLY A 396 12.08 10.99 32.24
C GLY A 396 10.68 11.57 32.49
N LYS A 397 10.62 12.59 33.35
CA LYS A 397 9.35 13.23 33.74
C LYS A 397 8.62 13.90 32.58
N ALA A 398 9.29 14.23 31.48
CA ALA A 398 8.67 14.85 30.30
C ALA A 398 7.69 13.94 29.59
N GLY A 399 7.91 12.61 29.61
CA GLY A 399 7.05 11.73 28.81
C GLY A 399 7.17 10.24 29.08
N GLU A 400 8.17 9.75 29.80
CA GLU A 400 8.42 8.31 29.91
C GLU A 400 7.23 7.56 30.53
N GLY A 401 6.57 6.70 29.73
CA GLY A 401 5.38 5.95 30.11
C GLY A 401 4.07 6.74 30.24
N LYS A 402 4.08 8.06 29.98
CA LYS A 402 2.89 8.91 30.11
C LYS A 402 2.02 8.89 28.86
N ASN A 403 0.70 9.05 29.01
CA ASN A 403 -0.23 9.14 27.89
C ASN A 403 0.04 10.37 26.98
N THR A 404 0.54 11.47 27.54
CA THR A 404 0.85 12.69 26.80
C THR A 404 2.10 12.62 25.93
N VAL A 405 2.92 11.57 26.06
CA VAL A 405 4.24 11.44 25.40
C VAL A 405 4.17 11.50 23.87
N HIS A 406 3.08 11.06 23.29
CA HIS A 406 2.92 11.07 21.84
C HIS A 406 2.92 12.48 21.26
N GLN A 407 2.32 13.44 21.98
CA GLN A 407 2.22 14.84 21.57
C GLN A 407 3.37 15.71 22.09
N THR A 408 4.31 15.15 22.86
CA THR A 408 5.44 15.90 23.40
C THR A 408 6.41 16.27 22.29
N LYS A 409 6.38 17.52 21.84
CA LYS A 409 7.23 18.11 20.77
C LYS A 409 8.08 19.28 21.27
N LYS A 410 7.66 19.92 22.36
CA LYS A 410 8.35 21.02 23.00
C LYS A 410 8.80 20.55 24.38
N LEU A 411 10.10 20.46 24.59
CA LEU A 411 10.72 20.10 25.85
C LEU A 411 11.19 21.37 26.54
N THR A 412 11.13 21.38 27.87
CA THR A 412 11.75 22.42 28.68
C THR A 412 13.28 22.28 28.67
N ASP A 413 13.99 23.32 29.03
CA ASP A 413 15.47 23.26 29.09
C ASP A 413 15.93 22.23 30.15
N ASP A 414 15.16 22.04 31.24
CA ASP A 414 15.44 21.00 32.25
C ASP A 414 15.24 19.58 31.66
N ASP A 415 14.23 19.37 30.83
CA ASP A 415 14.01 18.08 30.18
C ASP A 415 15.16 17.75 29.18
N ILE A 416 15.62 18.76 28.43
CA ILE A 416 16.73 18.64 27.48
C ILE A 416 18.02 18.32 28.24
N LYS A 417 18.26 19.04 29.37
CA LYS A 417 19.41 18.80 30.26
C LYS A 417 19.35 17.38 30.82
N TYR A 418 18.18 16.94 31.30
CA TYR A 418 17.99 15.58 31.81
C TYR A 418 18.35 14.53 30.74
N MET A 419 17.90 14.68 29.50
CA MET A 419 18.21 13.74 28.39
C MET A 419 19.70 13.75 28.06
N ARG A 420 20.34 14.94 27.98
CA ARG A 420 21.79 15.06 27.77
C ARG A 420 22.57 14.28 28.82
N ASP A 421 22.22 14.51 30.10
CA ASP A 421 22.92 13.93 31.24
C ASP A 421 22.69 12.40 31.33
N ARG A 422 21.45 11.94 31.12
CA ARG A 422 21.11 10.52 31.16
C ARG A 422 21.84 9.71 30.08
N PHE A 423 22.06 10.28 28.92
CA PHE A 423 22.72 9.63 27.79
C PHE A 423 24.18 10.03 27.62
N ASN A 424 24.74 10.80 28.56
CA ASN A 424 26.13 11.27 28.54
C ASN A 424 26.52 11.93 27.21
N ILE A 425 25.64 12.77 26.67
CA ILE A 425 25.94 13.51 25.43
C ILE A 425 26.98 14.60 25.73
N PRO A 426 28.12 14.68 25.03
CA PRO A 426 29.22 15.57 25.34
C PRO A 426 28.96 17.00 24.86
N ILE A 427 27.88 17.61 25.33
CA ILE A 427 27.50 19.00 25.04
C ILE A 427 27.59 19.79 26.37
N PRO A 428 28.38 20.88 26.41
CA PRO A 428 28.54 21.69 27.62
C PRO A 428 27.25 22.47 27.93
N ASP A 429 27.06 22.82 29.21
CA ASP A 429 25.88 23.58 29.68
C ASP A 429 25.71 24.92 28.93
N SER A 430 26.82 25.57 28.54
CA SER A 430 26.81 26.82 27.79
C SER A 430 26.18 26.75 26.39
N GLU A 431 26.17 25.57 25.79
CA GLU A 431 25.64 25.36 24.43
C GLU A 431 24.25 24.70 24.43
N LEU A 432 23.83 24.22 25.60
CA LEU A 432 22.61 23.41 25.73
C LEU A 432 21.34 24.15 25.28
N ALA A 433 21.25 25.46 25.51
CA ALA A 433 20.12 26.29 25.09
C ALA A 433 19.91 26.30 23.55
N ASN A 434 20.99 26.12 22.77
CA ASN A 434 20.95 26.07 21.31
C ASN A 434 20.60 24.65 20.77
N ILE A 435 20.60 23.65 21.63
CA ILE A 435 20.32 22.24 21.29
C ILE A 435 21.13 21.80 20.05
N PRO A 436 22.47 21.92 20.07
CA PRO A 436 23.26 21.63 18.89
C PRO A 436 23.12 20.16 18.48
N TYR A 437 23.14 19.89 17.18
CA TYR A 437 23.31 18.51 16.71
C TYR A 437 24.69 18.02 17.10
N TYR A 438 24.78 16.74 17.40
CA TYR A 438 26.05 16.12 17.79
C TYR A 438 26.44 14.99 16.83
N LYS A 439 27.59 15.14 16.24
CA LYS A 439 28.29 14.13 15.44
C LYS A 439 29.75 14.12 15.86
N PRO A 440 30.28 12.97 16.35
CA PRO A 440 31.72 12.84 16.62
C PRO A 440 32.54 13.03 15.35
N ALA A 441 33.83 13.37 15.51
CA ALA A 441 34.75 13.39 14.39
C ALA A 441 34.91 11.99 13.78
N ASP A 442 35.13 11.92 12.47
CA ASP A 442 35.14 10.66 11.72
C ASP A 442 36.26 9.69 12.15
N ASP A 443 37.31 10.19 12.82
CA ASP A 443 38.41 9.39 13.35
C ASP A 443 38.17 8.84 14.76
N THR A 444 37.01 9.11 15.37
CA THR A 444 36.65 8.53 16.68
C THR A 444 36.35 7.05 16.58
N PRO A 445 36.53 6.29 17.69
CA PRO A 445 36.18 4.86 17.71
C PRO A 445 34.75 4.57 17.31
N GLU A 446 33.78 5.42 17.72
CA GLU A 446 32.37 5.28 17.42
C GLU A 446 32.09 5.41 15.91
N MET A 447 32.68 6.42 15.28
CA MET A 447 32.45 6.65 13.85
C MET A 447 33.12 5.60 13.00
N ARG A 448 34.37 5.20 13.32
CA ARG A 448 35.03 4.07 12.65
C ARG A 448 34.21 2.80 12.77
N TYR A 449 33.73 2.45 13.97
CA TYR A 449 32.89 1.28 14.20
C TYR A 449 31.60 1.35 13.37
N LEU A 450 30.89 2.49 13.37
CA LEU A 450 29.68 2.69 12.61
C LEU A 450 29.89 2.39 11.12
N HIS A 451 30.94 2.96 10.52
CA HIS A 451 31.24 2.78 9.10
C HIS A 451 31.71 1.35 8.79
N GLU A 452 32.56 0.75 9.61
CA GLU A 452 33.01 -0.65 9.46
C GLU A 452 31.84 -1.62 9.49
N ARG A 453 30.89 -1.45 10.44
CA ARG A 453 29.69 -2.28 10.50
C ARG A 453 28.83 -2.15 9.25
N ARG A 454 28.63 -0.91 8.77
CA ARG A 454 27.82 -0.69 7.54
C ARG A 454 28.52 -1.23 6.28
N GLN A 455 29.82 -1.08 6.18
CA GLN A 455 30.61 -1.66 5.07
C GLN A 455 30.52 -3.21 5.08
N ALA A 456 30.65 -3.83 6.24
CA ALA A 456 30.50 -5.29 6.38
C ALA A 456 29.12 -5.82 5.98
N LEU A 457 28.09 -4.97 6.09
CA LEU A 457 26.71 -5.26 5.68
C LEU A 457 26.36 -4.69 4.28
N GLY A 458 27.35 -4.36 3.45
CA GLY A 458 27.17 -3.95 2.06
C GLY A 458 26.93 -2.46 1.82
N GLY A 459 26.84 -1.64 2.88
CA GLY A 459 26.63 -0.20 2.74
C GLY A 459 25.50 0.34 3.62
N TYR A 460 25.03 1.52 3.28
CA TYR A 460 24.04 2.26 4.08
C TYR A 460 22.59 1.97 3.68
N LEU A 461 21.67 2.02 4.66
CA LEU A 461 20.23 1.88 4.52
C LEU A 461 19.51 2.95 5.37
N PRO A 462 18.26 3.32 5.02
CA PRO A 462 17.53 2.95 3.81
C PRO A 462 18.17 3.57 2.55
N LYS A 463 18.04 2.88 1.44
CA LYS A 463 18.50 3.32 0.11
C LYS A 463 17.49 2.84 -0.93
N ARG A 464 17.24 3.68 -1.91
CA ARG A 464 16.32 3.41 -3.02
C ARG A 464 16.93 3.85 -4.34
N ARG A 465 16.50 3.25 -5.43
CA ARG A 465 16.81 3.75 -6.78
C ARG A 465 15.53 4.24 -7.47
N ALA A 466 15.66 5.34 -8.20
CA ALA A 466 14.56 5.95 -8.94
C ALA A 466 14.31 5.27 -10.29
N LYS A 467 15.31 4.57 -10.84
CA LYS A 467 15.24 3.82 -12.10
C LYS A 467 16.05 2.53 -11.98
N ALA A 468 15.63 1.49 -12.71
CA ALA A 468 16.45 0.30 -12.90
C ALA A 468 17.63 0.61 -13.83
N GLU A 469 18.71 -0.14 -13.69
CA GLU A 469 19.87 -0.08 -14.57
C GLU A 469 19.63 -0.83 -15.89
N GLU A 470 18.76 -1.86 -15.87
CA GLU A 470 18.38 -2.58 -17.08
C GLU A 470 17.40 -1.75 -17.92
N SER A 471 17.42 -1.98 -19.24
CA SER A 471 16.53 -1.33 -20.21
C SER A 471 15.94 -2.36 -21.15
N PHE A 472 14.73 -2.10 -21.64
CA PHE A 472 14.05 -2.89 -22.64
C PHE A 472 13.53 -2.00 -23.76
N THR A 473 13.48 -2.53 -24.95
CA THR A 473 12.75 -1.93 -26.07
C THR A 473 11.36 -2.55 -26.14
N VAL A 474 10.34 -1.74 -26.14
CA VAL A 474 8.94 -2.18 -26.31
C VAL A 474 8.71 -2.60 -27.75
N PRO A 475 8.09 -3.77 -28.02
CA PRO A 475 7.74 -4.18 -29.37
C PRO A 475 6.95 -3.08 -30.11
N SER A 476 7.13 -2.97 -31.42
CA SER A 476 6.42 -1.96 -32.20
C SER A 476 4.90 -2.19 -32.16
N LEU A 477 4.12 -1.15 -32.46
CA LEU A 477 2.66 -1.24 -32.46
C LEU A 477 2.15 -2.30 -33.46
N ASP A 478 2.89 -2.55 -34.56
CA ASP A 478 2.57 -3.57 -35.54
C ASP A 478 2.56 -5.01 -34.98
N THR A 479 3.30 -5.24 -33.88
CA THR A 479 3.25 -6.51 -33.15
C THR A 479 1.84 -6.82 -32.65
N PHE A 480 1.07 -5.79 -32.34
CA PHE A 480 -0.27 -5.89 -31.77
C PHE A 480 -1.39 -5.71 -32.81
N LYS A 481 -1.12 -5.99 -34.08
CA LYS A 481 -2.08 -5.82 -35.18
C LYS A 481 -3.44 -6.49 -34.94
N ALA A 482 -3.50 -7.57 -34.15
CA ALA A 482 -4.74 -8.27 -33.80
C ALA A 482 -5.76 -7.40 -33.06
N VAL A 483 -5.35 -6.26 -32.53
CA VAL A 483 -6.21 -5.27 -31.87
C VAL A 483 -6.20 -3.92 -32.60
N MET A 484 -5.32 -3.73 -33.58
CA MET A 484 -5.25 -2.55 -34.44
C MET A 484 -6.10 -2.65 -35.72
N GLU A 485 -6.29 -3.86 -36.21
CA GLU A 485 -7.11 -4.13 -37.39
C GLU A 485 -8.60 -4.21 -37.02
N PRO A 486 -9.51 -3.92 -37.98
CA PRO A 486 -10.94 -4.09 -37.75
C PRO A 486 -11.28 -5.57 -37.54
N THR A 487 -12.32 -5.84 -36.76
CA THR A 487 -12.86 -7.19 -36.65
C THR A 487 -13.42 -7.66 -38.00
N ALA A 488 -13.25 -8.96 -38.33
CA ALA A 488 -13.86 -9.53 -39.50
C ALA A 488 -15.40 -9.37 -39.49
N GLU A 489 -16.02 -9.34 -40.65
CA GLU A 489 -17.48 -9.22 -40.80
C GLU A 489 -18.21 -10.27 -39.93
N GLY A 490 -19.20 -9.84 -39.17
CA GLY A 490 -19.99 -10.68 -38.29
C GLY A 490 -19.27 -11.09 -36.98
N ARG A 491 -18.03 -10.65 -36.78
CA ARG A 491 -17.29 -10.93 -35.53
C ARG A 491 -17.31 -9.73 -34.59
N GLU A 492 -17.76 -9.98 -33.36
CA GLU A 492 -17.83 -9.00 -32.32
C GLU A 492 -16.91 -9.39 -31.17
N ILE A 493 -16.29 -8.42 -30.54
CA ILE A 493 -15.47 -8.59 -29.33
C ILE A 493 -15.71 -7.44 -28.35
N SER A 494 -15.35 -7.67 -27.09
CA SER A 494 -15.32 -6.64 -26.05
C SER A 494 -13.92 -6.03 -25.90
N THR A 495 -13.82 -4.90 -25.21
CA THR A 495 -12.51 -4.31 -24.87
C THR A 495 -11.73 -5.21 -23.89
N THR A 496 -12.40 -5.98 -23.05
CA THR A 496 -11.78 -7.03 -22.23
C THR A 496 -11.08 -8.08 -23.11
N GLN A 497 -11.75 -8.56 -24.15
CA GLN A 497 -11.13 -9.50 -25.10
C GLN A 497 -9.99 -8.85 -25.91
N ALA A 498 -10.09 -7.57 -26.22
CA ALA A 498 -8.99 -6.82 -26.86
C ALA A 498 -7.75 -6.78 -25.96
N TYR A 499 -7.94 -6.49 -24.67
CA TYR A 499 -6.86 -6.56 -23.69
C TYR A 499 -6.22 -7.95 -23.62
N VAL A 500 -7.01 -9.01 -23.52
CA VAL A 500 -6.49 -10.40 -23.46
C VAL A 500 -5.68 -10.76 -24.71
N ARG A 501 -6.11 -10.30 -25.89
CA ARG A 501 -5.33 -10.47 -27.13
C ARG A 501 -4.01 -9.72 -27.10
N PHE A 502 -4.01 -8.47 -26.64
CA PHE A 502 -2.81 -7.66 -26.48
C PHE A 502 -1.83 -8.35 -25.51
N LEU A 503 -2.32 -8.74 -24.33
CA LEU A 503 -1.54 -9.42 -23.30
C LEU A 503 -0.94 -10.74 -23.82
N THR A 504 -1.74 -11.55 -24.53
CA THR A 504 -1.28 -12.82 -25.10
C THR A 504 -0.16 -12.60 -26.10
N GLN A 505 -0.21 -11.51 -26.86
CA GLN A 505 0.85 -11.18 -27.82
C GLN A 505 2.10 -10.67 -27.10
N LEU A 506 1.95 -9.84 -26.07
CA LEU A 506 3.05 -9.34 -25.25
C LEU A 506 3.80 -10.49 -24.54
N LEU A 507 3.07 -11.47 -24.02
CA LEU A 507 3.64 -12.66 -23.36
C LEU A 507 4.51 -13.52 -24.30
N ARG A 508 4.38 -13.38 -25.62
CA ARG A 508 5.22 -14.08 -26.60
C ARG A 508 6.51 -13.37 -26.94
N ASP A 509 6.65 -12.11 -26.51
CA ASP A 509 7.90 -11.37 -26.67
C ASP A 509 9.00 -12.02 -25.83
N GLN A 510 10.17 -12.25 -26.42
CA GLN A 510 11.27 -12.98 -25.77
C GLN A 510 11.93 -12.20 -24.63
N ALA A 511 11.90 -10.88 -24.69
CA ALA A 511 12.53 -10.01 -23.71
C ALA A 511 11.53 -9.58 -22.63
N LEU A 512 10.38 -9.04 -23.02
CA LEU A 512 9.39 -8.52 -22.09
C LEU A 512 8.40 -9.57 -21.59
N GLY A 513 8.10 -10.61 -22.36
CA GLY A 513 7.14 -11.66 -21.98
C GLY A 513 7.43 -12.27 -20.60
N PRO A 514 8.68 -12.65 -20.27
CA PRO A 514 9.03 -13.14 -18.94
C PRO A 514 8.86 -12.11 -17.81
N ARG A 515 8.79 -10.83 -18.13
CA ARG A 515 8.65 -9.72 -17.17
C ARG A 515 7.20 -9.33 -16.87
N VAL A 516 6.28 -9.82 -17.70
CA VAL A 516 4.84 -9.58 -17.52
C VAL A 516 4.32 -10.36 -16.31
N VAL A 517 3.56 -9.69 -15.45
CA VAL A 517 2.96 -10.29 -14.24
C VAL A 517 1.45 -10.08 -14.26
N PRO A 518 0.67 -11.05 -14.77
CA PRO A 518 -0.78 -11.02 -14.63
C PRO A 518 -1.15 -11.28 -13.16
N ILE A 519 -1.99 -10.43 -12.58
CA ILE A 519 -2.47 -10.51 -11.20
C ILE A 519 -3.99 -10.58 -11.23
N LEU A 520 -4.56 -11.58 -10.55
CA LEU A 520 -5.98 -11.93 -10.60
C LEU A 520 -6.55 -12.11 -9.20
N VAL A 521 -7.84 -11.84 -9.08
CA VAL A 521 -8.63 -12.02 -7.84
C VAL A 521 -9.75 -13.02 -8.05
N ASP A 522 -9.37 -14.25 -8.49
CA ASP A 522 -10.26 -15.39 -8.73
C ASP A 522 -11.26 -15.22 -9.90
N GLU A 523 -10.97 -14.31 -10.84
CA GLU A 523 -11.89 -13.94 -11.92
C GLU A 523 -11.31 -14.14 -13.33
N ALA A 524 -10.32 -15.03 -13.47
CA ALA A 524 -9.70 -15.27 -14.78
C ALA A 524 -10.70 -15.72 -15.84
N ARG A 525 -11.66 -16.58 -15.50
CA ARG A 525 -12.69 -17.09 -16.43
C ARG A 525 -13.67 -16.00 -16.84
N THR A 526 -14.06 -15.13 -15.92
CA THR A 526 -14.91 -13.97 -16.21
C THR A 526 -14.25 -13.02 -17.20
N PHE A 527 -12.94 -12.84 -17.11
CA PHE A 527 -12.18 -11.99 -18.02
C PHE A 527 -11.64 -12.70 -19.26
N GLY A 528 -11.94 -14.01 -19.45
CA GLY A 528 -11.47 -14.78 -20.59
C GLY A 528 -9.96 -15.04 -20.58
N MET A 529 -9.35 -15.07 -19.42
CA MET A 529 -7.90 -15.26 -19.20
C MET A 529 -7.51 -16.71 -18.84
N GLU A 530 -8.46 -17.63 -18.74
CA GLU A 530 -8.23 -19.02 -18.35
C GLU A 530 -7.26 -19.77 -19.28
N GLY A 531 -7.15 -19.34 -20.54
CA GLY A 531 -6.16 -19.87 -21.48
C GLY A 531 -4.71 -19.67 -21.03
N LEU A 532 -4.46 -18.68 -20.19
CA LEU A 532 -3.13 -18.40 -19.64
C LEU A 532 -2.72 -19.44 -18.59
N PHE A 533 -3.64 -20.12 -17.90
CA PHE A 533 -3.32 -21.12 -16.88
C PHE A 533 -2.37 -22.19 -17.39
N ARG A 534 -2.64 -22.72 -18.57
CA ARG A 534 -1.80 -23.72 -19.21
C ARG A 534 -0.54 -23.12 -19.82
N GLN A 535 -0.63 -21.91 -20.36
CA GLN A 535 0.45 -21.27 -21.12
C GLN A 535 1.60 -20.83 -20.19
N ILE A 536 1.30 -20.18 -19.09
CA ILE A 536 2.30 -19.54 -18.21
C ILE A 536 2.18 -19.97 -16.75
N GLY A 537 1.17 -20.74 -16.36
CA GLY A 537 0.98 -21.28 -15.04
C GLY A 537 0.66 -20.25 -13.95
N ILE A 538 0.01 -20.73 -12.89
CA ILE A 538 -0.26 -19.97 -11.68
C ILE A 538 0.89 -20.23 -10.71
N TYR A 539 1.47 -19.19 -10.14
CA TYR A 539 2.54 -19.31 -9.15
C TYR A 539 2.01 -19.95 -7.87
N ASN A 540 2.64 -21.07 -7.48
CA ASN A 540 2.46 -21.67 -6.19
C ASN A 540 3.80 -22.22 -5.70
N PRO A 541 4.35 -21.78 -4.55
CA PRO A 541 5.67 -22.22 -4.07
C PRO A 541 5.76 -23.74 -3.81
N ALA A 542 4.63 -24.41 -3.53
CA ALA A 542 4.56 -25.86 -3.38
C ALA A 542 4.46 -26.60 -4.74
N GLY A 543 4.15 -25.89 -5.83
CA GLY A 543 3.71 -26.49 -7.09
C GLY A 543 2.31 -27.10 -6.97
N GLN A 544 1.92 -27.96 -7.92
CA GLN A 544 0.61 -28.61 -7.90
C GLN A 544 0.69 -29.99 -7.25
N GLN A 545 0.20 -30.10 -6.01
CA GLN A 545 0.25 -31.33 -5.21
C GLN A 545 -0.97 -32.25 -5.39
N TYR A 546 -1.92 -31.87 -6.24
CA TYR A 546 -3.17 -32.57 -6.50
C TYR A 546 -3.43 -32.70 -8.00
N THR A 547 -4.34 -33.61 -8.40
CA THR A 547 -4.80 -33.70 -9.78
C THR A 547 -5.99 -32.76 -9.95
N PRO A 548 -5.93 -31.76 -10.85
CA PRO A 548 -7.07 -30.86 -11.10
C PRO A 548 -8.28 -31.64 -11.63
N VAL A 549 -9.48 -31.28 -11.18
CA VAL A 549 -10.73 -31.93 -11.65
C VAL A 549 -11.02 -31.67 -13.12
N ASP A 550 -10.45 -30.60 -13.68
CA ASP A 550 -10.58 -30.18 -15.08
C ASP A 550 -9.35 -30.57 -15.95
N LYS A 551 -8.50 -31.51 -15.48
CA LYS A 551 -7.26 -31.92 -16.13
C LYS A 551 -7.45 -32.33 -17.60
N ASP A 552 -8.61 -32.87 -17.94
CA ASP A 552 -8.92 -33.31 -19.32
C ASP A 552 -9.37 -32.15 -20.21
N GLN A 553 -9.57 -30.95 -19.65
CA GLN A 553 -9.89 -29.74 -20.42
C GLN A 553 -8.64 -29.09 -21.00
N VAL A 554 -8.79 -28.41 -22.12
CA VAL A 554 -7.66 -27.71 -22.78
C VAL A 554 -7.12 -26.57 -21.91
N MET A 555 -7.98 -25.93 -21.11
CA MET A 555 -7.65 -24.77 -20.28
C MET A 555 -7.87 -25.09 -18.79
N TYR A 556 -7.22 -26.18 -18.32
CA TYR A 556 -7.34 -26.60 -16.92
C TYR A 556 -6.53 -25.68 -15.97
N TYR A 557 -6.94 -25.68 -14.71
CA TYR A 557 -6.27 -24.93 -13.65
C TYR A 557 -4.89 -25.54 -13.36
N LYS A 558 -3.81 -24.82 -13.71
CA LYS A 558 -2.44 -25.30 -13.58
C LYS A 558 -1.63 -24.42 -12.66
N GLU A 559 -1.16 -25.01 -11.54
CA GLU A 559 -0.21 -24.38 -10.63
C GLU A 559 1.21 -24.87 -10.92
N ASP A 560 2.20 -23.98 -10.74
CA ASP A 560 3.62 -24.27 -10.99
C ASP A 560 4.50 -23.41 -10.06
N LYS A 561 5.62 -23.98 -9.61
CA LYS A 561 6.62 -23.24 -8.78
C LYS A 561 7.19 -22.03 -9.50
N ALA A 562 7.33 -22.12 -10.82
CA ALA A 562 7.78 -21.04 -11.69
C ALA A 562 6.61 -20.38 -12.45
N GLY A 563 5.38 -20.59 -12.02
CA GLY A 563 4.19 -19.99 -12.62
C GLY A 563 4.30 -18.46 -12.65
N GLN A 564 3.70 -17.86 -13.68
CA GLN A 564 3.82 -16.41 -13.95
C GLN A 564 2.65 -15.61 -13.42
N ILE A 565 1.47 -16.22 -13.31
CA ILE A 565 0.25 -15.57 -12.81
C ILE A 565 0.31 -15.53 -11.27
N LEU A 566 0.05 -14.37 -10.70
CA LEU A 566 -0.26 -14.24 -9.27
C LEU A 566 -1.77 -14.29 -9.08
N GLN A 567 -2.25 -15.39 -8.50
CA GLN A 567 -3.66 -15.59 -8.15
C GLN A 567 -3.85 -15.30 -6.66
N GLU A 568 -4.58 -14.22 -6.35
CA GLU A 568 -4.69 -13.73 -4.98
C GLU A 568 -5.97 -14.19 -4.25
N GLY A 569 -6.84 -14.92 -4.95
CA GLY A 569 -8.17 -15.24 -4.42
C GLY A 569 -9.06 -13.99 -4.38
N ILE A 570 -10.19 -14.07 -3.69
CA ILE A 570 -11.14 -12.94 -3.55
C ILE A 570 -10.55 -11.93 -2.53
N ASN A 571 -9.52 -11.19 -2.98
CA ASN A 571 -8.74 -10.30 -2.12
C ASN A 571 -8.12 -9.15 -2.93
N GLU A 572 -8.85 -8.07 -3.11
CA GLU A 572 -8.39 -6.90 -3.86
C GLU A 572 -7.21 -6.19 -3.19
N ALA A 573 -7.19 -6.13 -1.86
CA ALA A 573 -6.08 -5.54 -1.12
C ALA A 573 -4.77 -6.34 -1.31
N GLY A 574 -4.86 -7.67 -1.33
CA GLY A 574 -3.74 -8.55 -1.66
C GLY A 574 -3.29 -8.41 -3.11
N GLY A 575 -4.25 -8.38 -4.05
CA GLY A 575 -3.98 -8.15 -5.46
C GLY A 575 -3.24 -6.82 -5.70
N MET A 576 -3.70 -5.75 -5.05
CA MET A 576 -3.04 -4.45 -5.15
C MET A 576 -1.65 -4.45 -4.49
N SER A 577 -1.46 -5.12 -3.37
CA SER A 577 -0.16 -5.24 -2.70
C SER A 577 0.84 -6.04 -3.53
N SER A 578 0.42 -7.13 -4.18
CA SER A 578 1.22 -7.88 -5.17
C SER A 578 1.58 -7.01 -6.38
N TRP A 579 0.61 -6.22 -6.87
CA TRP A 579 0.85 -5.29 -7.96
C TRP A 579 1.87 -4.22 -7.57
N ILE A 580 1.79 -3.64 -6.36
CA ILE A 580 2.77 -2.68 -5.84
C ILE A 580 4.16 -3.30 -5.80
N ALA A 581 4.31 -4.51 -5.27
CA ALA A 581 5.60 -5.20 -5.18
C ALA A 581 6.22 -5.41 -6.57
N ALA A 582 5.43 -5.81 -7.57
CA ALA A 582 5.87 -5.96 -8.95
C ALA A 582 6.16 -4.60 -9.61
N ALA A 583 5.27 -3.61 -9.44
CA ALA A 583 5.35 -2.29 -10.04
C ALA A 583 6.53 -1.45 -9.52
N THR A 584 7.06 -1.79 -8.34
CA THR A 584 8.22 -1.14 -7.71
C THR A 584 9.47 -2.02 -7.69
N SER A 585 9.45 -3.15 -8.40
CA SER A 585 10.57 -4.09 -8.47
C SER A 585 11.83 -3.46 -9.10
N TYR A 586 11.65 -2.48 -9.99
CA TYR A 586 12.75 -1.67 -10.54
C TYR A 586 13.58 -1.00 -9.43
N SER A 587 12.91 -0.57 -8.36
CA SER A 587 13.54 0.07 -7.20
C SER A 587 14.04 -0.94 -6.18
N SER A 588 13.21 -1.92 -5.79
CA SER A 588 13.53 -2.86 -4.72
C SER A 588 14.47 -3.99 -5.15
N SER A 589 14.52 -4.32 -6.43
CA SER A 589 15.28 -5.49 -6.95
C SER A 589 16.10 -5.21 -8.21
N ASN A 590 16.15 -3.94 -8.67
CA ASN A 590 16.81 -3.55 -9.92
C ASN A 590 16.32 -4.37 -11.14
N ARG A 591 15.01 -4.71 -11.15
CA ARG A 591 14.37 -5.50 -12.22
C ARG A 591 13.08 -4.84 -12.64
N ILE A 592 12.96 -4.52 -13.92
CA ILE A 592 11.73 -4.01 -14.51
C ILE A 592 10.75 -5.17 -14.64
N MET A 593 9.61 -5.06 -13.98
CA MET A 593 8.47 -5.95 -14.14
C MET A 593 7.28 -5.16 -14.68
N VAL A 594 6.38 -5.83 -15.35
CA VAL A 594 5.21 -5.21 -16.02
C VAL A 594 3.94 -5.85 -15.48
N PRO A 595 3.45 -5.39 -14.32
CA PRO A 595 2.24 -5.96 -13.73
C PRO A 595 0.97 -5.45 -14.40
N PHE A 596 0.04 -6.38 -14.62
CA PHE A 596 -1.33 -6.15 -15.06
C PHE A 596 -2.26 -6.72 -13.99
N TYR A 597 -2.88 -5.86 -13.20
CA TYR A 597 -3.84 -6.27 -12.18
C TYR A 597 -5.26 -6.03 -12.67
N VAL A 598 -6.02 -7.12 -12.83
CA VAL A 598 -7.41 -7.11 -13.29
C VAL A 598 -8.35 -7.38 -12.13
N TYR A 599 -9.34 -6.53 -11.95
CA TYR A 599 -10.34 -6.62 -10.89
C TYR A 599 -11.68 -6.02 -11.37
N TYR A 600 -12.77 -6.27 -10.67
CA TYR A 600 -14.02 -5.54 -10.92
C TYR A 600 -13.82 -4.05 -10.64
N SER A 601 -14.13 -3.19 -11.61
CA SER A 601 -13.89 -1.75 -11.47
C SER A 601 -14.59 -1.13 -10.26
N MET A 602 -15.79 -1.63 -9.92
CA MET A 602 -16.54 -1.20 -8.74
C MET A 602 -15.79 -1.45 -7.43
N PHE A 603 -15.06 -2.57 -7.33
CA PHE A 603 -14.33 -2.94 -6.10
C PHE A 603 -12.87 -2.45 -6.10
N GLY A 604 -12.45 -1.69 -7.10
CA GLY A 604 -11.13 -1.11 -7.20
C GLY A 604 -10.89 0.02 -6.19
N PHE A 605 -10.86 1.23 -6.65
CA PHE A 605 -10.46 2.39 -5.84
C PHE A 605 -11.24 2.57 -4.53
N GLN A 606 -12.50 2.17 -4.45
CA GLN A 606 -13.22 2.24 -3.18
C GLN A 606 -12.77 1.21 -2.13
N ARG A 607 -12.06 0.13 -2.51
CA ARG A 607 -11.43 -0.83 -1.59
C ARG A 607 -9.93 -0.64 -1.46
N ILE A 608 -9.26 -0.24 -2.53
CA ILE A 608 -7.80 -0.16 -2.59
C ILE A 608 -7.28 1.28 -2.73
N GLY A 609 -8.12 2.28 -2.47
CA GLY A 609 -7.78 3.69 -2.70
C GLY A 609 -6.54 4.15 -1.94
N ASP A 610 -6.40 3.76 -0.68
CA ASP A 610 -5.23 4.09 0.13
C ASP A 610 -3.96 3.38 -0.37
N LEU A 611 -4.05 2.10 -0.75
CA LEU A 611 -2.95 1.38 -1.40
C LEU A 611 -2.59 2.01 -2.76
N ALA A 612 -3.58 2.49 -3.52
CA ALA A 612 -3.33 3.18 -4.79
C ALA A 612 -2.64 4.53 -4.59
N TRP A 613 -2.99 5.25 -3.53
CA TRP A 613 -2.28 6.47 -3.12
C TRP A 613 -0.83 6.17 -2.71
N ALA A 614 -0.62 5.14 -1.89
CA ALA A 614 0.71 4.67 -1.52
C ALA A 614 1.53 4.23 -2.74
N ALA A 615 0.90 3.58 -3.73
CA ALA A 615 1.54 3.23 -5.00
C ALA A 615 2.00 4.48 -5.77
N GLY A 616 1.22 5.55 -5.74
CA GLY A 616 1.59 6.85 -6.30
C GLY A 616 2.82 7.44 -5.63
N ASP A 617 2.86 7.43 -4.30
CA ASP A 617 4.03 7.84 -3.50
C ASP A 617 5.27 6.97 -3.82
N MET A 618 5.09 5.67 -3.95
CA MET A 618 6.17 4.72 -4.31
C MET A 618 6.63 4.83 -5.76
N GLN A 619 6.01 5.66 -6.57
CA GLN A 619 6.30 5.80 -8.00
C GLN A 619 6.16 4.46 -8.75
N ALA A 620 5.09 3.72 -8.43
CA ALA A 620 4.77 2.44 -9.04
C ALA A 620 4.56 2.56 -10.56
N ARG A 621 4.89 1.49 -11.31
CA ARG A 621 4.78 1.42 -12.77
C ARG A 621 4.07 0.15 -13.18
N GLY A 622 2.90 0.27 -13.77
CA GLY A 622 2.09 -0.88 -14.18
C GLY A 622 0.69 -0.48 -14.59
N PHE A 623 -0.13 -1.48 -14.86
CA PHE A 623 -1.50 -1.31 -15.32
C PHE A 623 -2.48 -1.85 -14.28
N LEU A 624 -3.43 -1.01 -13.90
CA LEU A 624 -4.64 -1.37 -13.16
C LEU A 624 -5.79 -1.44 -14.18
N LEU A 625 -6.50 -2.55 -14.20
CA LEU A 625 -7.53 -2.83 -15.20
C LEU A 625 -8.87 -3.06 -14.50
N GLY A 626 -9.77 -2.07 -14.61
CA GLY A 626 -11.11 -2.15 -14.07
C GLY A 626 -12.02 -2.94 -15.02
N GLY A 627 -12.14 -4.23 -14.76
CA GLY A 627 -13.00 -5.13 -15.56
C GLY A 627 -14.49 -4.94 -15.25
N THR A 628 -15.35 -5.42 -16.13
CA THR A 628 -16.82 -5.34 -16.08
C THR A 628 -17.34 -3.94 -15.76
N SER A 629 -16.72 -2.95 -16.37
CA SER A 629 -16.95 -1.55 -16.07
C SER A 629 -18.18 -0.98 -16.79
N GLY A 630 -18.61 0.20 -16.35
CA GLY A 630 -19.72 0.95 -16.92
C GLY A 630 -21.07 0.62 -16.26
N ARG A 631 -21.76 1.65 -15.77
CA ARG A 631 -23.01 1.48 -14.99
C ARG A 631 -24.15 0.85 -15.75
N THR A 632 -24.19 1.05 -17.07
CA THR A 632 -25.22 0.46 -17.93
C THR A 632 -24.69 -0.71 -18.76
N THR A 633 -23.37 -0.91 -18.78
CA THR A 633 -22.73 -1.93 -19.63
C THR A 633 -22.71 -3.29 -18.93
N LEU A 634 -22.53 -3.32 -17.63
CA LEU A 634 -22.69 -4.53 -16.82
C LEU A 634 -24.18 -4.72 -16.50
N ASN A 635 -24.84 -5.60 -17.21
CA ASN A 635 -26.27 -5.88 -17.03
C ASN A 635 -26.55 -6.95 -15.95
N GLY A 636 -27.63 -6.80 -15.22
CA GLY A 636 -28.15 -7.79 -14.27
C GLY A 636 -27.51 -7.80 -12.87
N GLU A 637 -26.26 -7.36 -12.73
CA GLU A 637 -25.48 -7.41 -11.46
C GLU A 637 -25.91 -6.32 -10.48
N GLY A 638 -26.32 -5.16 -10.94
CA GLY A 638 -26.96 -4.14 -10.15
C GLY A 638 -26.04 -3.29 -9.28
N LEU A 639 -26.61 -2.77 -8.22
CA LEU A 639 -26.10 -1.66 -7.42
C LEU A 639 -24.66 -1.78 -6.95
N GLN A 640 -24.25 -2.96 -6.50
CA GLN A 640 -22.90 -3.15 -5.93
C GLN A 640 -21.82 -3.44 -6.97
N HIS A 641 -22.17 -3.74 -8.24
CA HIS A 641 -21.21 -4.10 -9.28
C HIS A 641 -21.08 -3.04 -10.38
N GLU A 642 -22.12 -2.23 -10.57
CA GLU A 642 -22.18 -1.26 -11.66
C GLU A 642 -21.40 0.04 -11.30
N ASP A 643 -20.15 0.09 -11.72
CA ASP A 643 -19.27 1.23 -11.52
C ASP A 643 -19.71 2.45 -12.34
N GLY A 644 -19.77 3.60 -11.72
CA GLY A 644 -20.00 4.89 -12.36
C GLY A 644 -19.08 6.02 -11.88
N HIS A 645 -18.02 5.70 -11.12
CA HIS A 645 -17.25 6.74 -10.43
C HIS A 645 -15.73 6.46 -10.33
N SER A 646 -15.24 5.31 -10.74
CA SER A 646 -13.83 4.94 -10.55
C SER A 646 -12.85 5.90 -11.23
N HIS A 647 -13.19 6.49 -12.38
CA HIS A 647 -12.36 7.49 -13.06
C HIS A 647 -12.20 8.79 -12.27
N ILE A 648 -13.23 9.19 -11.51
CA ILE A 648 -13.15 10.35 -10.61
C ILE A 648 -12.16 10.07 -9.48
N MET A 649 -12.23 8.87 -8.90
CA MET A 649 -11.29 8.45 -7.85
C MET A 649 -9.86 8.32 -8.37
N ALA A 650 -9.67 7.74 -9.55
CA ALA A 650 -8.36 7.64 -10.19
C ALA A 650 -7.71 9.01 -10.42
N ASN A 651 -8.50 10.03 -10.78
CA ASN A 651 -8.02 11.39 -11.02
C ASN A 651 -7.49 12.10 -9.77
N THR A 652 -7.82 11.60 -8.57
CA THR A 652 -7.29 12.15 -7.31
C THR A 652 -5.81 11.83 -7.11
N ILE A 653 -5.26 10.83 -7.82
CA ILE A 653 -3.86 10.42 -7.69
C ILE A 653 -3.03 11.07 -8.82
N PRO A 654 -2.09 11.96 -8.49
CA PRO A 654 -1.42 12.82 -9.48
C PRO A 654 -0.69 12.07 -10.61
N ASN A 655 -0.10 10.92 -10.34
CA ASN A 655 0.64 10.13 -11.31
C ASN A 655 -0.13 8.87 -11.81
N CYS A 656 -1.43 8.81 -11.58
CA CYS A 656 -2.34 7.86 -12.20
C CYS A 656 -2.98 8.49 -13.43
N VAL A 657 -2.75 7.94 -14.61
CA VAL A 657 -3.47 8.33 -15.85
C VAL A 657 -4.58 7.33 -16.11
N SER A 658 -5.77 7.79 -16.48
CA SER A 658 -6.93 6.91 -16.60
C SER A 658 -7.65 7.06 -17.93
N TYR A 659 -8.11 5.90 -18.48
CA TYR A 659 -8.76 5.82 -19.79
C TYR A 659 -9.98 4.90 -19.76
N ASP A 660 -11.03 5.30 -20.47
CA ASP A 660 -12.27 4.54 -20.71
C ASP A 660 -12.42 4.28 -22.23
N PRO A 661 -11.64 3.34 -22.80
CA PRO A 661 -11.63 3.09 -24.24
C PRO A 661 -12.93 2.40 -24.71
N THR A 662 -13.36 2.75 -25.91
CA THR A 662 -14.49 2.12 -26.60
C THR A 662 -14.02 0.99 -27.51
N PHE A 663 -12.93 1.16 -28.23
CA PHE A 663 -12.51 0.27 -29.29
C PHE A 663 -11.21 -0.47 -28.99
N ALA A 664 -11.03 -1.62 -29.64
CA ALA A 664 -9.84 -2.48 -29.47
C ALA A 664 -8.54 -1.73 -29.77
N HIS A 665 -8.51 -0.91 -30.83
CA HIS A 665 -7.33 -0.13 -31.19
C HIS A 665 -6.98 0.94 -30.14
N GLU A 666 -7.98 1.53 -29.49
CA GLU A 666 -7.75 2.47 -28.37
C GLU A 666 -7.07 1.74 -27.21
N VAL A 667 -7.57 0.57 -26.81
CA VAL A 667 -6.94 -0.27 -25.77
C VAL A 667 -5.48 -0.56 -26.14
N GLY A 668 -5.22 -0.97 -27.37
CA GLY A 668 -3.87 -1.29 -27.83
C GLY A 668 -2.93 -0.10 -27.84
N VAL A 669 -3.38 1.06 -28.35
CA VAL A 669 -2.57 2.30 -28.37
C VAL A 669 -2.24 2.76 -26.95
N ILE A 670 -3.22 2.76 -26.04
CA ILE A 670 -3.04 3.17 -24.63
C ILE A 670 -2.06 2.25 -23.90
N LEU A 671 -2.23 0.93 -24.03
CA LEU A 671 -1.33 -0.05 -23.40
C LEU A 671 0.10 0.06 -23.97
N HIS A 672 0.24 0.19 -25.28
CA HIS A 672 1.53 0.35 -25.92
C HIS A 672 2.25 1.64 -25.49
N HIS A 673 1.52 2.76 -25.41
CA HIS A 673 2.06 4.02 -24.90
C HIS A 673 2.48 3.91 -23.44
N GLY A 674 1.67 3.25 -22.62
CA GLY A 674 2.00 2.98 -21.21
C GLY A 674 3.28 2.16 -21.06
N LEU A 675 3.44 1.10 -21.86
CA LEU A 675 4.67 0.31 -21.89
C LEU A 675 5.88 1.18 -22.24
N LYS A 676 5.80 2.03 -23.26
CA LYS A 676 6.90 2.95 -23.62
C LYS A 676 7.25 3.89 -22.49
N ARG A 677 6.26 4.47 -21.81
CA ARG A 677 6.52 5.39 -20.71
C ARG A 677 7.15 4.69 -19.50
N MET A 678 6.59 3.55 -19.11
CA MET A 678 6.97 2.85 -17.88
C MET A 678 8.21 1.96 -18.04
N VAL A 679 8.41 1.35 -19.19
CA VAL A 679 9.49 0.38 -19.45
C VAL A 679 10.70 1.04 -20.11
N GLU A 680 10.52 1.75 -21.23
CA GLU A 680 11.63 2.39 -21.94
C GLU A 680 12.12 3.66 -21.23
N LYS A 681 11.20 4.60 -20.94
CA LYS A 681 11.54 5.90 -20.34
C LYS A 681 11.66 5.83 -18.82
N GLN A 682 11.03 4.82 -18.22
CA GLN A 682 10.91 4.65 -16.79
C GLN A 682 10.31 5.91 -16.11
N ASP A 683 9.24 6.47 -16.71
CA ASP A 683 8.49 7.59 -16.17
C ASP A 683 7.79 7.21 -14.86
N ASN A 684 7.63 8.18 -13.97
CA ASN A 684 6.82 8.03 -12.76
C ASN A 684 5.34 8.18 -13.08
N VAL A 685 4.72 7.11 -13.56
CA VAL A 685 3.31 7.04 -13.93
C VAL A 685 2.82 5.60 -13.88
N PHE A 686 1.56 5.40 -13.54
CA PHE A 686 0.84 4.14 -13.74
C PHE A 686 -0.51 4.40 -14.41
N TYR A 687 -1.09 3.36 -14.99
CA TYR A 687 -2.28 3.46 -15.82
C TYR A 687 -3.46 2.77 -15.15
N TYR A 688 -4.62 3.43 -15.18
CA TYR A 688 -5.91 2.82 -14.91
C TYR A 688 -6.75 2.81 -16.19
N ILE A 689 -7.19 1.63 -16.61
CA ILE A 689 -7.95 1.44 -17.84
C ILE A 689 -9.19 0.63 -17.52
N THR A 690 -10.37 1.13 -17.87
CA THR A 690 -11.61 0.37 -17.74
C THR A 690 -11.81 -0.55 -18.93
N LEU A 691 -12.29 -1.76 -18.65
CA LEU A 691 -12.54 -2.81 -19.62
C LEU A 691 -14.01 -3.22 -19.56
N LEU A 692 -14.63 -3.29 -20.70
CA LEU A 692 -16.06 -3.51 -20.86
C LEU A 692 -16.32 -4.93 -21.36
N ASN A 693 -17.45 -5.52 -21.00
CA ASN A 693 -17.83 -6.89 -21.35
C ASN A 693 -18.91 -7.00 -22.45
N GLU A 694 -19.34 -5.88 -23.03
CA GLU A 694 -20.25 -5.87 -24.18
C GLU A 694 -19.49 -6.12 -25.47
N ASN A 695 -19.97 -7.08 -26.29
CA ASN A 695 -19.38 -7.39 -27.57
C ASN A 695 -19.97 -6.54 -28.68
N TYR A 696 -19.13 -6.04 -29.59
CA TYR A 696 -19.51 -5.32 -30.79
C TYR A 696 -18.39 -5.32 -31.82
N ALA A 697 -18.71 -5.01 -33.06
CA ALA A 697 -17.74 -4.88 -34.16
C ALA A 697 -16.74 -3.74 -33.83
N MET A 698 -15.46 -4.01 -33.96
CA MET A 698 -14.39 -3.07 -33.70
C MET A 698 -13.87 -2.48 -35.02
N PRO A 699 -13.84 -1.15 -35.17
CA PRO A 699 -13.12 -0.53 -36.28
C PRO A 699 -11.61 -0.67 -36.06
N GLY A 700 -10.86 -0.57 -37.17
CA GLY A 700 -9.40 -0.51 -37.13
C GLY A 700 -8.89 0.87 -36.74
N LEU A 701 -7.62 0.92 -36.39
CA LEU A 701 -6.92 2.18 -36.10
C LEU A 701 -6.84 3.02 -37.41
N THR A 702 -7.27 4.26 -37.32
CA THR A 702 -7.00 5.25 -38.35
C THR A 702 -5.59 5.79 -38.18
N PRO A 703 -4.69 5.62 -39.13
CA PRO A 703 -3.31 6.11 -39.00
C PRO A 703 -3.25 7.61 -38.69
N GLY A 704 -2.41 7.97 -37.71
CA GLY A 704 -2.21 9.36 -37.29
C GLY A 704 -3.17 9.83 -36.16
N THR A 705 -4.03 8.94 -35.63
CA THR A 705 -4.89 9.25 -34.47
C THR A 705 -4.30 8.82 -33.14
N GLU A 706 -3.16 8.15 -33.13
CA GLU A 706 -2.54 7.56 -31.92
C GLU A 706 -2.30 8.62 -30.84
N GLU A 707 -1.69 9.75 -31.20
CA GLU A 707 -1.43 10.83 -30.26
C GLU A 707 -2.72 11.45 -29.70
N GLN A 708 -3.75 11.56 -30.55
CA GLN A 708 -5.05 12.11 -30.16
C GLN A 708 -5.78 11.19 -29.18
N ILE A 709 -5.69 9.85 -29.37
CA ILE A 709 -6.20 8.85 -28.43
C ILE A 709 -5.56 9.05 -27.05
N ILE A 710 -4.23 9.19 -27.01
CA ILE A 710 -3.48 9.41 -25.78
C ILE A 710 -3.82 10.75 -25.12
N LYS A 711 -4.04 11.80 -25.89
CA LYS A 711 -4.48 13.11 -25.38
C LYS A 711 -5.93 13.14 -24.92
N GLY A 712 -6.69 12.07 -25.17
CA GLY A 712 -8.01 11.86 -24.59
C GLY A 712 -9.20 12.13 -25.52
N MET A 713 -9.01 12.57 -26.78
CA MET A 713 -10.12 12.64 -27.77
C MET A 713 -9.63 12.65 -29.22
N TYR A 714 -10.43 12.06 -30.11
CA TYR A 714 -10.23 12.15 -31.56
C TYR A 714 -11.58 12.08 -32.28
N LEU A 715 -11.65 12.65 -33.49
CA LEU A 715 -12.82 12.58 -34.35
C LEU A 715 -12.95 11.16 -34.95
N CYS A 716 -13.87 10.36 -34.44
CA CYS A 716 -14.04 8.97 -34.88
C CYS A 716 -15.04 8.82 -36.01
N LYS A 717 -16.03 9.68 -36.11
CA LYS A 717 -17.04 9.65 -37.21
C LYS A 717 -17.50 11.06 -37.58
N PRO A 718 -16.94 11.66 -38.64
CA PRO A 718 -17.36 12.97 -39.11
C PRO A 718 -18.80 12.90 -39.69
N GLY A 719 -19.56 13.97 -39.45
CA GLY A 719 -20.86 14.18 -40.14
C GLY A 719 -20.66 14.46 -41.61
N ALA A 720 -21.71 14.19 -42.41
CA ALA A 720 -21.68 14.49 -43.82
C ALA A 720 -21.39 15.98 -44.10
N VAL A 721 -20.57 16.28 -45.09
CA VAL A 721 -20.38 17.61 -45.63
C VAL A 721 -21.48 17.86 -46.65
N SER A 722 -22.34 18.83 -46.42
CA SER A 722 -23.34 19.19 -47.44
C SER A 722 -22.65 19.67 -48.72
N SER A 723 -22.98 19.02 -49.84
CA SER A 723 -22.40 19.29 -51.18
C SER A 723 -22.93 20.58 -51.81
N GLY A 724 -23.16 21.63 -51.02
CA GLY A 724 -23.66 22.89 -51.53
C GLY A 724 -23.37 24.01 -50.56
N THR A 725 -22.43 24.87 -50.92
CA THR A 725 -22.07 26.16 -50.26
C THR A 725 -21.79 26.06 -48.74
N SER A 726 -20.52 26.24 -48.40
CA SER A 726 -20.08 26.63 -47.06
C SER A 726 -20.73 28.01 -46.70
N GLY A 727 -21.99 27.95 -46.26
CA GLY A 727 -22.82 29.10 -45.96
C GLY A 727 -23.49 29.01 -44.62
N ALA A 728 -23.58 30.12 -43.92
CA ALA A 728 -24.32 30.32 -42.67
C ALA A 728 -25.70 29.65 -42.71
N GLY A 729 -25.89 28.46 -42.11
CA GLY A 729 -27.17 27.75 -42.06
C GLY A 729 -27.10 26.22 -41.80
N GLU A 730 -25.95 25.57 -41.88
CA GLU A 730 -25.83 24.14 -41.53
C GLU A 730 -25.98 23.94 -40.02
N LYS A 731 -27.05 23.20 -39.63
CA LYS A 731 -27.27 22.85 -38.25
C LYS A 731 -26.37 21.65 -37.90
N ARG A 732 -25.39 21.87 -37.03
CA ARG A 732 -24.39 20.86 -36.62
C ARG A 732 -24.26 20.78 -35.12
N VAL A 733 -23.93 19.61 -34.60
CA VAL A 733 -23.67 19.35 -33.18
C VAL A 733 -22.44 18.48 -33.04
N GLN A 734 -21.69 18.66 -31.95
CA GLN A 734 -20.52 17.84 -31.58
C GLN A 734 -20.95 16.85 -30.51
N LEU A 735 -20.87 15.54 -30.79
CA LEU A 735 -21.22 14.47 -29.87
C LEU A 735 -19.93 13.83 -29.34
N LEU A 736 -19.68 13.94 -28.05
CA LEU A 736 -18.53 13.35 -27.35
C LEU A 736 -19.02 12.12 -26.60
N GLY A 737 -18.30 11.00 -26.71
CA GLY A 737 -18.65 9.77 -26.01
C GLY A 737 -17.44 8.99 -25.52
N SER A 738 -17.58 8.26 -24.42
CA SER A 738 -16.58 7.33 -23.90
C SER A 738 -17.18 5.94 -23.66
N GLY A 739 -16.32 4.93 -23.60
CA GLY A 739 -16.75 3.56 -23.38
C GLY A 739 -17.87 3.12 -24.35
N THR A 740 -18.77 2.25 -23.91
CA THR A 740 -19.87 1.75 -24.76
C THR A 740 -20.89 2.81 -25.12
N ILE A 741 -20.99 3.90 -24.35
CA ILE A 741 -21.95 4.98 -24.64
C ILE A 741 -21.56 5.78 -25.89
N LEU A 742 -20.32 5.74 -26.33
CA LEU A 742 -19.95 6.26 -27.64
C LEU A 742 -20.78 5.63 -28.78
N ARG A 743 -21.16 4.35 -28.65
CA ARG A 743 -22.04 3.68 -29.62
C ARG A 743 -23.44 4.25 -29.67
N GLU A 744 -23.96 4.70 -28.52
CA GLU A 744 -25.23 5.45 -28.45
C GLU A 744 -25.10 6.81 -29.13
N SER A 745 -23.94 7.50 -28.99
CA SER A 745 -23.65 8.75 -29.70
C SER A 745 -23.58 8.54 -31.23
N ILE A 746 -22.96 7.44 -31.70
CA ILE A 746 -22.94 7.07 -33.11
C ILE A 746 -24.35 6.80 -33.65
N ALA A 747 -25.19 6.11 -32.89
CA ALA A 747 -26.58 5.87 -33.26
C ALA A 747 -27.39 7.17 -33.23
N ALA A 748 -27.17 8.07 -32.27
CA ALA A 748 -27.79 9.38 -32.22
C ALA A 748 -27.42 10.26 -33.41
N GLN A 749 -26.16 10.18 -33.93
CA GLN A 749 -25.77 10.87 -35.17
C GLN A 749 -26.70 10.47 -36.33
N THR A 750 -27.00 9.18 -36.48
CA THR A 750 -27.89 8.70 -37.53
C THR A 750 -29.29 9.22 -37.36
N LEU A 751 -29.87 9.20 -36.15
CA LEU A 751 -31.19 9.72 -35.85
C LEU A 751 -31.27 11.24 -36.05
N LEU A 752 -30.27 12.02 -35.67
CA LEU A 752 -30.19 13.45 -35.93
C LEU A 752 -30.27 13.76 -37.42
N ALA A 753 -29.54 13.01 -38.23
CA ALA A 753 -29.53 13.18 -39.69
C ALA A 753 -30.86 12.76 -40.30
N THR A 754 -31.39 11.56 -39.99
CA THR A 754 -32.57 10.98 -40.62
C THR A 754 -33.88 11.61 -40.15
N ASP A 755 -34.02 11.88 -38.88
CA ASP A 755 -35.29 12.38 -38.27
C ASP A 755 -35.38 13.89 -38.19
N TRP A 756 -34.25 14.58 -38.15
CA TRP A 756 -34.21 16.04 -37.85
C TRP A 756 -33.39 16.86 -38.85
N GLY A 757 -32.72 16.24 -39.81
CA GLY A 757 -31.89 16.93 -40.83
C GLY A 757 -30.69 17.68 -40.20
N ILE A 758 -30.21 17.25 -39.06
CA ILE A 758 -29.08 17.84 -38.34
C ILE A 758 -27.83 16.98 -38.51
N GLN A 759 -26.73 17.58 -38.87
CA GLN A 759 -25.42 16.91 -38.95
C GLN A 759 -24.78 16.85 -37.57
N ALA A 760 -24.07 15.75 -37.30
CA ALA A 760 -23.31 15.61 -36.09
C ALA A 760 -21.93 15.03 -36.37
N ASP A 761 -20.92 15.57 -35.71
CA ASP A 761 -19.58 14.94 -35.63
C ASP A 761 -19.49 14.12 -34.34
N VAL A 762 -18.98 12.90 -34.39
CA VAL A 762 -18.84 12.05 -33.22
C VAL A 762 -17.36 11.89 -32.86
N TRP A 763 -17.08 12.21 -31.62
CA TRP A 763 -15.75 12.15 -31.01
C TRP A 763 -15.67 11.01 -30.03
N SER A 764 -14.67 10.14 -30.17
CA SER A 764 -14.29 9.24 -29.08
C SER A 764 -13.45 10.01 -28.06
N CYS A 765 -13.86 9.93 -26.80
CA CYS A 765 -13.16 10.57 -25.68
C CYS A 765 -12.70 9.51 -24.67
N PRO A 766 -11.62 8.76 -24.97
CA PRO A 766 -11.12 7.72 -24.07
C PRO A 766 -10.61 8.26 -22.74
N SER A 767 -10.40 9.59 -22.59
CA SER A 767 -10.03 10.14 -21.28
C SER A 767 -10.47 11.57 -21.08
N PHE A 768 -11.56 11.80 -20.36
CA PHE A 768 -11.91 13.14 -19.88
C PHE A 768 -10.91 13.65 -18.83
N ASN A 769 -10.25 12.77 -18.08
CA ASN A 769 -9.24 13.15 -17.09
C ASN A 769 -8.01 13.77 -17.74
N GLU A 770 -7.46 13.19 -18.81
CA GLU A 770 -6.30 13.75 -19.51
C GLU A 770 -6.66 15.07 -20.24
N LEU A 771 -7.89 15.16 -20.80
CA LEU A 771 -8.39 16.43 -21.34
C LEU A 771 -8.47 17.53 -20.27
N THR A 772 -8.88 17.19 -19.06
CA THR A 772 -8.95 18.12 -17.93
C THR A 772 -7.57 18.57 -17.50
N ARG A 773 -6.61 17.65 -17.35
CA ARG A 773 -5.23 17.97 -16.97
C ARG A 773 -4.58 18.91 -17.98
N ASP A 774 -4.71 18.63 -19.28
CA ASP A 774 -4.23 19.51 -20.35
C ASP A 774 -4.85 20.91 -20.26
N GLY A 775 -6.17 20.97 -20.03
CA GLY A 775 -6.89 22.23 -19.88
C GLY A 775 -6.43 23.05 -18.68
N GLN A 776 -6.28 22.43 -17.53
CA GLN A 776 -5.80 23.07 -16.30
C GLN A 776 -4.35 23.56 -16.45
N ASP A 777 -3.49 22.80 -17.12
CA ASP A 777 -2.12 23.21 -17.41
C ASP A 777 -2.09 24.45 -18.34
N ALA A 778 -2.97 24.48 -19.35
CA ALA A 778 -3.10 25.64 -20.23
C ALA A 778 -3.59 26.87 -19.47
N GLU A 779 -4.61 26.74 -18.62
CA GLU A 779 -5.13 27.85 -17.79
C GLU A 779 -4.07 28.36 -16.82
N ARG A 780 -3.40 27.47 -16.13
CA ARG A 780 -2.31 27.85 -15.20
C ARG A 780 -1.21 28.60 -15.93
N HIS A 781 -0.78 28.10 -17.11
CA HIS A 781 0.22 28.80 -17.91
C HIS A 781 -0.23 30.23 -18.27
N ASN A 782 -1.47 30.38 -18.78
CA ASN A 782 -2.01 31.66 -19.18
C ASN A 782 -2.14 32.64 -18.02
N MET A 783 -2.46 32.16 -16.83
CA MET A 783 -2.51 32.99 -15.61
C MET A 783 -1.14 33.48 -15.19
N LEU A 784 -0.12 32.63 -15.28
CA LEU A 784 1.24 32.95 -14.83
C LEU A 784 2.08 33.69 -15.89
N HIS A 785 1.69 33.61 -17.17
CA HIS A 785 2.37 34.23 -18.31
C HIS A 785 1.43 35.13 -19.10
N PRO A 786 0.85 36.21 -18.48
CA PRO A 786 -0.23 37.01 -19.08
C PRO A 786 0.21 37.83 -20.31
N LEU A 787 1.51 37.96 -20.55
CA LEU A 787 2.07 38.67 -21.72
C LEU A 787 2.40 37.74 -22.89
N GLU A 788 2.34 36.44 -22.70
CA GLU A 788 2.54 35.44 -23.76
C GLU A 788 1.26 35.20 -24.53
N THR A 789 1.37 34.62 -25.74
CA THR A 789 0.19 34.13 -26.48
C THR A 789 -0.51 33.06 -25.68
N PRO A 790 -1.80 33.20 -25.35
CA PRO A 790 -2.53 32.23 -24.55
C PRO A 790 -2.49 30.84 -25.18
N ARG A 791 -2.18 29.82 -24.36
CA ARG A 791 -2.31 28.41 -24.74
C ARG A 791 -3.77 28.04 -24.78
N VAL A 792 -4.17 27.31 -25.80
CA VAL A 792 -5.51 26.74 -25.93
C VAL A 792 -5.43 25.26 -25.56
N SER A 793 -6.33 24.80 -24.71
CA SER A 793 -6.42 23.37 -24.34
C SER A 793 -6.63 22.49 -25.56
N PHE A 794 -6.21 21.21 -25.46
CA PHE A 794 -6.38 20.27 -26.59
C PHE A 794 -7.84 20.11 -27.00
N VAL A 795 -8.78 19.99 -26.03
CA VAL A 795 -10.22 19.94 -26.33
C VAL A 795 -10.70 21.21 -27.04
N GLY A 796 -10.24 22.38 -26.59
CA GLY A 796 -10.56 23.64 -27.22
C GLY A 796 -10.03 23.74 -28.65
N GLN A 797 -8.79 23.28 -28.90
CA GLN A 797 -8.17 23.25 -30.24
C GLN A 797 -8.94 22.33 -31.22
N GLN A 798 -9.39 21.15 -30.73
CA GLN A 798 -10.13 20.22 -31.57
C GLN A 798 -11.51 20.79 -31.93
N LEU A 799 -12.26 21.25 -30.94
CA LEU A 799 -13.62 21.77 -31.13
C LEU A 799 -13.67 23.09 -31.92
N ALA A 800 -12.64 23.93 -31.84
CA ALA A 800 -12.58 25.18 -32.58
C ALA A 800 -12.64 25.04 -34.11
N LYS A 801 -12.30 23.84 -34.62
CA LYS A 801 -12.33 23.52 -36.05
C LYS A 801 -13.74 23.12 -36.56
N HIS A 802 -14.69 22.94 -35.64
CA HIS A 802 -16.04 22.44 -35.92
C HIS A 802 -17.07 23.39 -35.34
N SER A 803 -18.28 23.45 -35.90
CA SER A 803 -19.35 24.32 -35.44
C SER A 803 -20.40 23.61 -34.57
N GLY A 804 -21.22 24.38 -33.86
CA GLY A 804 -22.40 23.91 -33.13
C GLY A 804 -22.13 23.59 -31.66
N PRO A 805 -23.20 23.38 -30.88
CA PRO A 805 -23.09 23.00 -29.45
C PRO A 805 -22.45 21.64 -29.26
N VAL A 806 -22.10 21.37 -28.03
CA VAL A 806 -21.38 20.14 -27.63
C VAL A 806 -22.25 19.33 -26.65
N VAL A 807 -22.40 18.03 -26.91
CA VAL A 807 -23.07 17.09 -26.00
C VAL A 807 -22.12 15.95 -25.67
N ALA A 808 -21.76 15.80 -24.42
CA ALA A 808 -20.98 14.67 -23.95
C ALA A 808 -21.89 13.64 -23.28
N SER A 809 -21.58 12.36 -23.49
CA SER A 809 -22.28 11.24 -22.89
C SER A 809 -21.29 10.15 -22.43
N THR A 810 -21.52 9.60 -21.25
CA THR A 810 -20.63 8.62 -20.62
C THR A 810 -21.41 7.62 -19.79
N ASP A 811 -20.84 6.43 -19.57
CA ASP A 811 -21.40 5.40 -18.70
C ASP A 811 -21.06 5.60 -17.21
N TYR A 812 -20.46 6.73 -16.90
CA TYR A 812 -20.10 7.16 -15.56
C TYR A 812 -20.97 8.36 -15.13
N MET A 813 -20.85 8.76 -13.86
CA MET A 813 -21.54 9.95 -13.38
C MET A 813 -21.17 11.20 -14.21
N LYS A 814 -22.09 12.15 -14.32
CA LYS A 814 -21.90 13.38 -15.13
C LYS A 814 -20.60 14.11 -14.81
N ALA A 815 -20.20 14.10 -13.52
CA ALA A 815 -18.98 14.76 -13.08
C ALA A 815 -17.73 14.33 -13.89
N TYR A 816 -17.69 13.12 -14.44
CA TYR A 816 -16.57 12.63 -15.25
C TYR A 816 -16.39 13.44 -16.55
N ALA A 817 -17.45 13.77 -17.25
CA ALA A 817 -17.39 14.61 -18.44
C ALA A 817 -17.56 16.11 -18.16
N GLU A 818 -18.23 16.47 -17.05
CA GLU A 818 -18.41 17.87 -16.64
C GLU A 818 -17.08 18.60 -16.38
N GLN A 819 -16.05 17.90 -15.97
CA GLN A 819 -14.75 18.53 -15.65
C GLN A 819 -14.08 19.24 -16.83
N ILE A 820 -14.45 18.94 -18.08
CA ILE A 820 -13.92 19.65 -19.26
C ILE A 820 -14.71 20.91 -19.61
N ARG A 821 -15.83 21.21 -18.92
CA ARG A 821 -16.69 22.38 -19.22
C ARG A 821 -15.93 23.70 -19.34
N PRO A 822 -14.96 24.04 -18.47
CA PRO A 822 -14.23 25.30 -18.56
C PRO A 822 -13.42 25.47 -19.87
N PHE A 823 -13.09 24.34 -20.52
CA PHE A 823 -12.22 24.29 -21.70
C PHE A 823 -12.99 24.19 -23.02
N ILE A 824 -14.32 24.06 -22.95
CA ILE A 824 -15.18 24.17 -24.12
C ILE A 824 -15.19 25.64 -24.62
N PRO A 825 -15.14 25.89 -25.93
CA PRO A 825 -15.21 27.27 -26.44
C PRO A 825 -16.37 28.03 -25.84
N LYS A 826 -16.14 29.26 -25.37
CA LYS A 826 -17.09 30.05 -24.55
C LYS A 826 -18.42 30.38 -25.23
N ASP A 827 -18.45 30.35 -26.55
CA ASP A 827 -19.61 30.66 -27.41
C ASP A 827 -20.49 29.44 -27.65
N ARG A 828 -20.22 28.33 -26.99
CA ARG A 828 -20.92 27.06 -27.25
C ARG A 828 -21.64 26.52 -26.02
N THR A 829 -22.89 26.12 -26.24
CA THR A 829 -23.65 25.36 -25.24
C THR A 829 -23.02 23.98 -25.05
N TYR A 830 -22.82 23.59 -23.79
CA TYR A 830 -22.29 22.28 -23.39
C TYR A 830 -23.30 21.54 -22.49
N LYS A 831 -23.74 20.36 -22.94
CA LYS A 831 -24.61 19.43 -22.19
C LYS A 831 -23.90 18.14 -21.88
N VAL A 832 -24.17 17.58 -20.70
CA VAL A 832 -23.57 16.30 -20.25
C VAL A 832 -24.68 15.33 -19.84
N LEU A 833 -24.61 14.13 -20.38
CA LEU A 833 -25.41 12.97 -19.97
C LEU A 833 -24.48 11.96 -19.28
N GLY A 834 -24.93 11.43 -18.14
CA GLY A 834 -24.16 10.45 -17.35
C GLY A 834 -25.07 9.69 -16.40
N THR A 835 -24.51 8.70 -15.75
CA THR A 835 -25.23 7.71 -14.96
C THR A 835 -25.20 8.03 -13.47
N ASP A 836 -25.72 9.20 -13.09
CA ASP A 836 -25.84 9.56 -11.67
C ASP A 836 -26.85 8.66 -10.94
N GLY A 837 -26.61 8.36 -9.68
CA GLY A 837 -27.45 7.49 -8.85
C GLY A 837 -26.82 6.13 -8.60
N PHE A 838 -27.56 5.26 -7.92
CA PHE A 838 -27.15 3.87 -7.70
C PHE A 838 -27.39 2.99 -8.93
N GLY A 839 -26.56 1.95 -9.10
CA GLY A 839 -26.77 0.94 -10.13
C GLY A 839 -28.09 0.18 -9.99
N ARG A 840 -28.56 -0.43 -11.08
CA ARG A 840 -29.82 -1.16 -11.17
C ARG A 840 -29.67 -2.47 -11.92
N SER A 841 -30.39 -3.50 -11.52
CA SER A 841 -30.41 -4.79 -12.21
C SER A 841 -31.42 -4.77 -13.33
N ASP A 842 -30.98 -4.71 -14.59
CA ASP A 842 -31.83 -4.82 -15.78
C ASP A 842 -30.97 -5.15 -17.03
N PHE A 843 -31.58 -5.23 -18.20
CA PHE A 843 -30.91 -5.27 -19.48
C PHE A 843 -30.26 -3.91 -19.82
N ARG A 844 -29.16 -3.93 -20.56
CA ARG A 844 -28.42 -2.71 -20.97
C ARG A 844 -29.30 -1.63 -21.57
N SER A 845 -30.24 -2.00 -22.45
CA SER A 845 -31.16 -1.05 -23.08
C SER A 845 -32.04 -0.33 -22.05
N LYS A 846 -32.52 -1.05 -21.03
CA LYS A 846 -33.33 -0.50 -19.95
C LYS A 846 -32.50 0.35 -19.00
N LEU A 847 -31.29 -0.06 -18.69
CA LEU A 847 -30.36 0.70 -17.86
C LEU A 847 -30.02 2.05 -18.54
N ARG A 848 -29.72 2.04 -19.86
CA ARG A 848 -29.42 3.26 -20.64
C ARG A 848 -30.65 4.18 -20.74
N GLU A 849 -31.87 3.64 -20.78
CA GLU A 849 -33.12 4.41 -20.68
C GLU A 849 -33.31 4.97 -19.26
N HIS A 850 -33.08 4.16 -18.25
CA HIS A 850 -33.20 4.58 -16.85
C HIS A 850 -32.24 5.74 -16.53
N PHE A 851 -30.98 5.62 -16.89
CA PHE A 851 -29.93 6.62 -16.65
C PHE A 851 -29.87 7.74 -17.69
N GLU A 852 -30.79 7.76 -18.67
CA GLU A 852 -30.93 8.85 -19.65
C GLU A 852 -29.69 9.04 -20.55
N VAL A 853 -28.99 7.94 -20.88
CA VAL A 853 -27.77 7.95 -21.70
C VAL A 853 -27.91 7.20 -23.02
N ASN A 854 -29.13 6.76 -23.37
CA ASN A 854 -29.37 6.14 -24.67
C ASN A 854 -29.42 7.18 -25.81
N ARG A 855 -29.39 6.69 -27.04
CA ARG A 855 -29.44 7.51 -28.28
C ARG A 855 -30.56 8.55 -28.33
N HIS A 856 -31.74 8.23 -27.78
CA HIS A 856 -32.88 9.11 -27.78
C HIS A 856 -32.67 10.31 -26.86
N TYR A 857 -32.15 10.09 -25.67
CA TYR A 857 -31.81 11.20 -24.76
C TYR A 857 -30.63 12.02 -25.28
N ILE A 858 -29.68 11.41 -26.02
CA ILE A 858 -28.58 12.15 -26.67
C ILE A 858 -29.16 13.07 -27.77
N VAL A 859 -30.11 12.58 -28.57
CA VAL A 859 -30.79 13.41 -29.60
C VAL A 859 -31.55 14.56 -28.93
N VAL A 860 -32.33 14.30 -27.88
CA VAL A 860 -33.07 15.35 -27.16
C VAL A 860 -32.12 16.38 -26.56
N ALA A 861 -31.01 15.97 -25.97
CA ALA A 861 -30.00 16.89 -25.44
C ALA A 861 -29.35 17.74 -26.53
N ALA A 862 -29.06 17.14 -27.71
CA ALA A 862 -28.55 17.87 -28.87
C ALA A 862 -29.53 18.90 -29.41
N LEU A 863 -30.82 18.54 -29.58
CA LEU A 863 -31.85 19.45 -30.00
C LEU A 863 -32.08 20.58 -28.97
N LYS A 864 -32.02 20.25 -27.66
CA LYS A 864 -32.11 21.25 -26.60
C LYS A 864 -30.94 22.23 -26.63
N ALA A 865 -29.73 21.76 -26.83
CA ALA A 865 -28.55 22.62 -26.97
C ALA A 865 -28.68 23.54 -28.22
N LEU A 866 -29.06 22.98 -29.36
CA LEU A 866 -29.31 23.77 -30.57
C LEU A 866 -30.47 24.79 -30.41
N SER A 867 -31.49 24.50 -29.61
CA SER A 867 -32.57 25.40 -29.29
C SER A 867 -32.11 26.56 -28.39
N GLU A 868 -31.22 26.30 -27.45
CA GLU A 868 -30.62 27.34 -26.61
C GLU A 868 -29.71 28.29 -27.42
N ASP A 869 -29.05 27.75 -28.44
CA ASP A 869 -28.24 28.53 -29.39
C ASP A 869 -29.10 29.21 -30.48
N GLY A 870 -30.43 29.04 -30.45
CA GLY A 870 -31.37 29.64 -31.41
C GLY A 870 -31.37 29.01 -32.79
N ALA A 871 -30.70 27.87 -32.98
CA ALA A 871 -30.61 27.19 -34.27
C ALA A 871 -31.84 26.35 -34.64
N VAL A 872 -32.62 25.91 -33.64
CA VAL A 872 -33.86 25.16 -33.83
C VAL A 872 -34.94 25.70 -32.87
N PRO A 873 -36.23 25.60 -33.19
CA PRO A 873 -37.29 25.99 -32.24
C PRO A 873 -37.42 24.98 -31.11
N VAL A 874 -37.82 25.46 -29.91
CA VAL A 874 -38.02 24.59 -28.72
C VAL A 874 -39.13 23.55 -28.94
N SER A 875 -40.11 23.80 -29.85
CA SER A 875 -41.15 22.84 -30.24
C SER A 875 -40.53 21.54 -30.81
N GLN A 876 -39.40 21.66 -31.50
CA GLN A 876 -38.69 20.47 -32.06
C GLN A 876 -38.14 19.55 -30.97
N VAL A 877 -37.77 20.10 -29.82
CA VAL A 877 -37.34 19.31 -28.63
C VAL A 877 -38.56 18.54 -28.08
N ALA A 878 -39.72 19.20 -27.96
CA ALA A 878 -40.96 18.58 -27.48
C ALA A 878 -41.45 17.48 -28.46
N GLU A 879 -41.30 17.69 -29.78
CA GLU A 879 -41.61 16.69 -30.79
C GLU A 879 -40.71 15.46 -30.68
N ALA A 880 -39.42 15.65 -30.41
CA ALA A 880 -38.51 14.55 -30.21
C ALA A 880 -38.82 13.73 -28.94
N ILE A 881 -39.13 14.38 -27.83
CA ILE A 881 -39.58 13.72 -26.59
C ILE A 881 -40.78 12.84 -26.88
N LYS A 882 -41.79 13.38 -27.59
CA LYS A 882 -43.00 12.66 -27.98
C LYS A 882 -42.68 11.51 -28.97
N LYS A 883 -41.86 11.79 -30.00
CA LYS A 883 -41.51 10.80 -31.03
C LYS A 883 -40.81 9.57 -30.43
N TYR A 884 -39.91 9.77 -29.49
CA TYR A 884 -39.14 8.70 -28.86
C TYR A 884 -39.83 8.11 -27.61
N GLY A 885 -41.03 8.59 -27.26
CA GLY A 885 -41.83 8.06 -26.15
C GLY A 885 -41.19 8.24 -24.80
N ILE A 886 -40.41 9.33 -24.61
CA ILE A 886 -39.70 9.59 -23.36
C ILE A 886 -40.71 10.01 -22.27
N ASN A 887 -40.66 9.32 -21.13
CA ASN A 887 -41.49 9.67 -19.97
C ASN A 887 -40.92 10.89 -19.24
N THR A 888 -41.60 12.03 -19.35
CA THR A 888 -41.18 13.29 -18.71
C THR A 888 -41.41 13.34 -17.20
N GLU A 889 -42.26 12.44 -16.68
CA GLU A 889 -42.61 12.36 -15.26
C GLU A 889 -41.78 11.31 -14.53
N LYS A 890 -40.78 10.72 -15.20
CA LYS A 890 -39.87 9.78 -14.61
C LYS A 890 -39.05 10.43 -13.50
N VAL A 891 -38.91 9.75 -12.37
CA VAL A 891 -38.05 10.20 -11.26
C VAL A 891 -36.60 10.32 -11.75
N ASN A 892 -35.92 11.39 -11.36
CA ASN A 892 -34.50 11.55 -11.66
C ASN A 892 -33.73 10.37 -11.10
N PRO A 893 -32.91 9.68 -11.91
CA PRO A 893 -32.15 8.49 -11.49
C PRO A 893 -31.29 8.70 -10.23
N LEU A 894 -30.82 9.92 -9.98
CA LEU A 894 -30.07 10.28 -8.78
C LEU A 894 -30.87 10.01 -7.48
N TYR A 895 -32.19 10.13 -7.54
CA TYR A 895 -33.08 10.01 -6.38
C TYR A 895 -34.01 8.78 -6.46
N ALA A 896 -33.88 7.97 -7.52
CA ALA A 896 -34.76 6.84 -7.76
C ALA A 896 -34.42 5.63 -6.85
#